data_27591e7a8162ae8a14dc082f43d17624
#
_entry.id   27591e7a8162ae8a14dc082f43d17624
#
_cell.length_a   1.000
_cell.length_b   1.000
_cell.length_c   1.000
_cell.angle_alpha   90.00
_cell.angle_beta   90.00
_cell.angle_gamma   90.00
#
_symmetry.space_group_name_H-M   'P 1'
#
loop_
_entity.id
_entity.type
_entity.pdbx_description
1 polymer ?
#
loop_
_entity_poly.entity_id
_entity_poly.type
_entity_poly.pdbx_seq_one_letter_code
_entity_poly.pdbx_strand_id
1 'polypeptide(L)'
;MEGIREGNQIRGKHFRFTVLTERLLRLEYSEKDCFVDGESQMVVNRSFPPAEFHWEEGKQGEGILRTKYLRLIYKGGAFSSENLRIFVSGDAGNTSALWHYGDKIESLKGTARTLDGINGALPLGEGIVSRQLFSVLDDSKSMLYHEDKFFVREDPEAIDLYFFAYGTDYKTALKDFFHLSGDVPLLPRYTLGNWWSRYFVYSEESYLELMDRFREENIPFQVAVIDMDWHITRVPEKYGTGWTGYSWNRELFPDPPRFLKALKDRGMECTLNVHPADGVRAFEDCYPAFAEFMGVNQKEEEPVLFDLLDEKFREGYFRFMHHPMEKDGVDFWWIDWQQGENSGMKGLDPLWMLNHYHYEDNKGENGEKRGLILSRYAGSGSHRYPIGFSGDTVISWESLDFQPYFTATASNIGYGWWSHDIGGHMWGVRDDSLFTRWVQLGVFSPIMRLHSTNNAFNGKEPWKYSRDAEAVSKNFLRLRKALVPYLYTMNYLAHVERRPLILPLYYEEKPWEGLYDYKNEYYFGTELLCAPITEKEDPVSGLGKVKAWLPEGRWVDFFTGEKLTGGRELELYRSLESIPVLAKEGTILPLDGREEGNAVDAPELMELHIFSGADGSFCLAEDEHEYADFQKEDWAFTGFSLRHTSRGGLVEEVLHISPVEGNENALPKERLFLLHLRGVSSLEGLSLTYGDTELPVEIGEYLEEEDALLLSLPAWDGKEGICLRYRYSQEKREEQELKLLENRIFKLLERAQISYDEKTRIYACLEDLGKKSRAEILGAVYSRCSSESLRGALVEALSASGV
;
A
#
# COMPACT_ATOMS: atom_id res chain seq x y z
N MET A 1 6.55 30.40 -37.69
CA MET A 1 7.28 30.18 -36.39
C MET A 1 8.46 29.30 -36.70
N GLU A 2 9.66 29.82 -36.59
CA GLU A 2 10.88 29.01 -36.82
C GLU A 2 11.17 28.15 -35.56
N GLY A 3 10.66 26.93 -35.52
CA GLY A 3 11.08 25.91 -34.58
C GLY A 3 12.03 24.94 -35.28
N ILE A 4 13.23 24.81 -34.78
CA ILE A 4 14.22 23.86 -35.27
C ILE A 4 14.03 22.53 -34.56
N ARG A 5 13.91 21.45 -35.33
CA ARG A 5 13.85 20.09 -34.77
C ARG A 5 15.26 19.56 -34.51
N GLU A 6 15.54 19.19 -33.29
CA GLU A 6 16.79 18.55 -32.87
C GLU A 6 16.43 17.24 -32.13
N GLY A 7 16.52 16.11 -32.83
CA GLY A 7 16.14 14.81 -32.27
C GLY A 7 14.65 14.76 -31.90
N ASN A 8 14.34 14.60 -30.58
CA ASN A 8 12.98 14.60 -30.02
C ASN A 8 12.53 16.00 -29.52
N GLN A 9 13.31 17.05 -29.75
CA GLN A 9 13.02 18.42 -29.33
C GLN A 9 12.66 19.32 -30.52
N ILE A 10 11.76 20.26 -30.24
CA ILE A 10 11.46 21.41 -31.09
C ILE A 10 11.86 22.66 -30.33
N ARG A 11 12.88 23.36 -30.80
CA ARG A 11 13.39 24.54 -30.14
C ARG A 11 13.15 25.78 -30.98
N GLY A 12 12.65 26.82 -30.36
CA GLY A 12 12.49 28.13 -30.92
C GLY A 12 12.91 29.23 -29.96
N LYS A 13 12.67 30.48 -30.30
CA LYS A 13 12.96 31.59 -29.41
C LYS A 13 11.99 31.49 -28.18
N HIS A 14 12.55 31.43 -26.97
CA HIS A 14 11.89 31.38 -25.69
C HIS A 14 11.06 30.12 -25.40
N PHE A 15 11.03 29.11 -26.29
CA PHE A 15 10.30 27.87 -26.01
C PHE A 15 11.11 26.64 -26.43
N ARG A 16 10.82 25.54 -25.72
CA ARG A 16 11.29 24.20 -26.05
C ARG A 16 10.16 23.20 -25.79
N PHE A 17 9.82 22.38 -26.79
CA PHE A 17 8.95 21.24 -26.64
C PHE A 17 9.76 19.97 -26.81
N THR A 18 9.68 19.05 -25.85
CA THR A 18 10.34 17.75 -25.93
C THR A 18 9.29 16.66 -25.98
N VAL A 19 9.34 15.81 -27.01
CA VAL A 19 8.50 14.62 -27.12
C VAL A 19 9.19 13.49 -26.38
N LEU A 20 8.73 13.17 -25.18
CA LEU A 20 9.27 12.10 -24.38
C LEU A 20 8.68 10.74 -24.81
N THR A 21 7.37 10.68 -24.99
CA THR A 21 6.67 9.57 -25.65
C THR A 21 5.61 10.13 -26.60
N GLU A 22 4.91 9.29 -27.37
CA GLU A 22 3.78 9.76 -28.19
C GLU A 22 2.61 10.33 -27.34
N ARG A 23 2.65 10.13 -26.00
CA ARG A 23 1.62 10.55 -25.02
C ARG A 23 2.15 11.52 -23.96
N LEU A 24 3.47 11.71 -23.85
CA LEU A 24 4.11 12.56 -22.83
C LEU A 24 4.95 13.65 -23.48
N LEU A 25 4.56 14.89 -23.26
CA LEU A 25 5.29 16.05 -23.73
C LEU A 25 5.85 16.86 -22.57
N ARG A 26 7.07 17.39 -22.71
CA ARG A 26 7.59 18.47 -21.89
C ARG A 26 7.41 19.78 -22.61
N LEU A 27 6.89 20.79 -21.93
CA LEU A 27 6.58 22.12 -22.44
C LEU A 27 7.34 23.15 -21.61
N GLU A 28 8.31 23.82 -22.23
CA GLU A 28 9.14 24.78 -21.53
C GLU A 28 9.02 26.17 -22.20
N TYR A 29 8.97 27.21 -21.36
CA TYR A 29 9.05 28.61 -21.78
C TYR A 29 9.94 29.43 -20.85
N SER A 30 10.87 30.21 -21.39
CA SER A 30 11.74 31.13 -20.65
C SER A 30 12.06 32.36 -21.51
N GLU A 31 11.75 33.54 -21.01
CA GLU A 31 12.11 34.81 -21.64
C GLU A 31 13.62 34.98 -21.79
N LYS A 32 14.40 34.28 -20.96
CA LYS A 32 15.87 34.30 -20.95
C LYS A 32 16.50 33.16 -21.72
N ASP A 33 15.70 32.30 -22.36
CA ASP A 33 16.15 31.06 -23.02
C ASP A 33 16.91 30.09 -22.08
N CYS A 34 16.62 30.15 -20.77
CA CYS A 34 17.20 29.28 -19.75
C CYS A 34 16.35 28.03 -19.62
N PHE A 35 16.76 26.95 -20.29
CA PHE A 35 16.09 25.62 -20.19
C PHE A 35 16.91 24.69 -19.33
N VAL A 36 16.19 23.82 -18.58
CA VAL A 36 16.81 22.91 -17.61
C VAL A 36 16.98 21.53 -18.26
N ASP A 37 18.18 20.99 -18.24
CA ASP A 37 18.48 19.62 -18.69
C ASP A 37 18.87 18.69 -17.52
N GLY A 38 19.29 19.26 -16.39
CA GLY A 38 19.61 18.54 -15.16
C GLY A 38 18.39 18.02 -14.41
N GLU A 39 18.64 17.28 -13.36
CA GLU A 39 17.61 16.74 -12.46
C GLU A 39 16.94 17.84 -11.63
N SER A 40 15.69 17.58 -11.24
CA SER A 40 14.95 18.37 -10.26
C SER A 40 14.46 17.47 -9.12
N GLN A 41 13.91 18.09 -8.07
CA GLN A 41 13.27 17.34 -7.00
C GLN A 41 12.24 16.32 -7.51
N MET A 42 11.53 16.66 -8.57
CA MET A 42 10.44 15.84 -9.10
C MET A 42 10.89 14.94 -10.26
N VAL A 43 11.78 15.41 -11.13
CA VAL A 43 12.15 14.76 -12.38
C VAL A 43 13.64 14.42 -12.41
N VAL A 44 13.94 13.13 -12.47
CA VAL A 44 15.31 12.61 -12.45
C VAL A 44 15.73 11.95 -13.78
N ASN A 45 14.77 11.55 -14.61
CA ASN A 45 15.07 10.88 -15.87
C ASN A 45 14.20 11.40 -17.02
N ARG A 46 14.82 11.94 -18.04
CA ARG A 46 14.16 12.42 -19.28
C ARG A 46 14.55 11.61 -20.51
N SER A 47 15.28 10.50 -20.32
CA SER A 47 15.71 9.62 -21.41
C SER A 47 14.63 8.56 -21.68
N PHE A 48 13.85 8.77 -22.74
CA PHE A 48 12.82 7.85 -23.19
C PHE A 48 13.21 7.25 -24.55
N PRO A 49 12.67 6.07 -24.91
CA PRO A 49 12.80 5.55 -26.26
C PRO A 49 12.29 6.56 -27.30
N PRO A 50 12.89 6.60 -28.51
CA PRO A 50 12.46 7.51 -29.57
C PRO A 50 10.97 7.38 -29.87
N ALA A 51 10.25 8.52 -29.88
CA ALA A 51 8.84 8.60 -30.23
C ALA A 51 8.65 9.14 -31.66
N GLU A 52 7.60 8.68 -32.33
CA GLU A 52 7.23 9.20 -33.65
C GLU A 52 6.41 10.49 -33.52
N PHE A 53 6.85 11.54 -34.20
CA PHE A 53 6.12 12.80 -34.24
C PHE A 53 6.44 13.61 -35.49
N HIS A 54 5.54 14.54 -35.84
CA HIS A 54 5.71 15.51 -36.92
C HIS A 54 5.62 16.92 -36.37
N TRP A 55 6.51 17.79 -36.92
CA TRP A 55 6.45 19.21 -36.65
C TRP A 55 6.28 19.92 -37.98
N GLU A 56 5.29 20.80 -38.09
CA GLU A 56 5.00 21.59 -39.31
C GLU A 56 4.62 23.02 -38.95
N GLU A 57 4.81 23.94 -39.84
CA GLU A 57 4.25 25.28 -39.79
C GLU A 57 2.85 25.29 -40.38
N GLY A 58 1.88 25.75 -39.62
CA GLY A 58 0.48 25.86 -40.05
C GLY A 58 0.25 27.06 -40.96
N LYS A 59 -0.93 27.14 -41.53
CA LYS A 59 -1.32 28.15 -42.53
C LYS A 59 -1.28 29.62 -42.04
N GLN A 60 -1.36 29.81 -40.71
CA GLN A 60 -1.32 31.13 -40.06
C GLN A 60 0.00 31.41 -39.33
N GLY A 61 1.03 30.61 -39.60
CA GLY A 61 2.34 30.75 -39.00
C GLY A 61 2.47 30.13 -37.61
N GLU A 62 1.42 29.38 -37.13
CA GLU A 62 1.48 28.58 -35.90
C GLU A 62 2.37 27.34 -36.06
N GLY A 63 3.03 26.94 -35.01
CA GLY A 63 3.71 25.64 -34.91
C GLY A 63 2.73 24.54 -34.54
N ILE A 64 2.78 23.42 -35.26
CA ILE A 64 1.90 22.25 -35.01
C ILE A 64 2.79 21.02 -34.80
N LEU A 65 2.70 20.45 -33.60
CA LEU A 65 3.29 19.16 -33.25
C LEU A 65 2.19 18.10 -33.23
N ARG A 66 2.43 16.96 -33.88
CA ARG A 66 1.51 15.82 -33.94
C ARG A 66 2.23 14.55 -33.56
N THR A 67 1.59 13.79 -32.68
CA THR A 67 1.88 12.38 -32.44
C THR A 67 0.67 11.54 -32.83
N LYS A 68 0.69 10.25 -32.56
CA LYS A 68 -0.48 9.37 -32.73
C LYS A 68 -1.65 9.78 -31.79
N TYR A 69 -1.35 10.29 -30.59
CA TYR A 69 -2.37 10.50 -29.52
C TYR A 69 -2.70 11.96 -29.26
N LEU A 70 -1.89 12.92 -29.75
CA LEU A 70 -2.13 14.34 -29.49
C LEU A 70 -1.72 15.24 -30.66
N ARG A 71 -2.28 16.47 -30.62
CA ARG A 71 -1.91 17.56 -31.51
C ARG A 71 -1.76 18.85 -30.70
N LEU A 72 -0.54 19.32 -30.53
CA LEU A 72 -0.22 20.60 -29.94
C LEU A 72 -0.25 21.69 -31.04
N ILE A 73 -0.83 22.84 -30.75
CA ILE A 73 -0.83 24.04 -31.58
C ILE A 73 -0.31 25.21 -30.74
N TYR A 74 0.75 25.84 -31.21
CA TYR A 74 1.35 26.98 -30.55
C TYR A 74 1.55 28.15 -31.53
N LYS A 75 1.12 29.36 -31.13
CA LYS A 75 1.15 30.58 -31.97
C LYS A 75 2.32 31.50 -31.65
N GLY A 76 3.19 31.12 -30.67
CA GLY A 76 4.32 31.93 -30.22
C GLY A 76 3.99 32.88 -29.07
N GLY A 77 5.04 33.45 -28.45
CA GLY A 77 4.96 34.31 -27.28
C GLY A 77 4.85 33.56 -25.96
N ALA A 78 4.73 34.28 -24.87
CA ALA A 78 4.55 33.64 -23.56
C ALA A 78 3.30 32.73 -23.55
N PHE A 79 3.37 31.59 -22.89
CA PHE A 79 2.27 30.63 -22.85
C PHE A 79 1.00 31.27 -22.29
N SER A 80 -0.08 31.09 -23.01
CA SER A 80 -1.42 31.58 -22.63
C SER A 80 -2.49 30.67 -23.22
N SER A 81 -3.73 30.79 -22.72
CA SER A 81 -4.90 30.07 -23.24
C SER A 81 -5.22 30.36 -24.71
N GLU A 82 -4.76 31.52 -25.24
CA GLU A 82 -5.00 31.94 -26.62
C GLU A 82 -3.98 31.38 -27.61
N ASN A 83 -2.78 31.06 -27.14
CA ASN A 83 -1.67 30.70 -28.01
C ASN A 83 -1.14 29.28 -27.88
N LEU A 84 -1.41 28.56 -26.77
CA LEU A 84 -1.01 27.18 -26.56
C LEU A 84 -2.21 26.29 -26.23
N ARG A 85 -2.44 25.29 -27.09
CA ARG A 85 -3.50 24.29 -26.87
C ARG A 85 -3.09 22.91 -27.34
N ILE A 86 -3.64 21.89 -26.70
CA ILE A 86 -3.37 20.48 -27.04
C ILE A 86 -4.70 19.74 -27.18
N PHE A 87 -4.89 19.12 -28.34
CA PHE A 87 -5.97 18.17 -28.58
C PHE A 87 -5.47 16.78 -28.25
N VAL A 88 -6.21 16.04 -27.43
CA VAL A 88 -5.92 14.65 -27.06
C VAL A 88 -6.96 13.76 -27.73
N SER A 89 -6.53 12.69 -28.37
CA SER A 89 -7.39 11.65 -28.92
C SER A 89 -7.50 10.52 -27.90
N GLY A 90 -8.70 10.11 -27.54
CA GLY A 90 -8.92 8.93 -26.68
C GLY A 90 -8.64 7.62 -27.41
N ASP A 91 -8.30 6.58 -26.65
CA ASP A 91 -7.93 5.26 -27.19
C ASP A 91 -9.04 4.58 -28.00
N ALA A 92 -10.30 4.92 -27.74
CA ALA A 92 -11.47 4.38 -28.46
C ALA A 92 -11.82 5.14 -29.75
N GLY A 93 -11.04 6.14 -30.14
CA GLY A 93 -11.26 6.94 -31.37
C GLY A 93 -12.47 7.89 -31.35
N ASN A 94 -13.39 7.76 -30.40
CA ASN A 94 -14.62 8.53 -30.29
C ASN A 94 -14.61 9.57 -29.17
N THR A 95 -13.60 9.56 -28.30
CA THR A 95 -13.43 10.54 -27.22
C THR A 95 -12.24 11.42 -27.54
N SER A 96 -12.41 12.72 -27.44
CA SER A 96 -11.34 13.69 -27.57
C SER A 96 -11.49 14.76 -26.52
N ALA A 97 -10.36 15.30 -26.09
CA ALA A 97 -10.31 16.39 -25.15
C ALA A 97 -9.46 17.54 -25.70
N LEU A 98 -9.70 18.72 -25.23
CA LEU A 98 -8.96 19.93 -25.57
C LEU A 98 -8.50 20.61 -24.30
N TRP A 99 -7.21 20.82 -24.20
CA TRP A 99 -6.59 21.63 -23.15
C TRP A 99 -6.06 22.94 -23.71
N HIS A 100 -6.27 24.02 -22.99
CA HIS A 100 -5.57 25.28 -23.20
C HIS A 100 -4.63 25.54 -22.03
N TYR A 101 -3.52 26.19 -22.27
CA TYR A 101 -2.62 26.57 -21.18
C TYR A 101 -3.38 27.37 -20.12
N GLY A 102 -3.23 26.91 -18.86
CA GLY A 102 -3.93 27.51 -17.70
C GLY A 102 -5.31 26.94 -17.40
N ASP A 103 -5.84 26.02 -18.20
CA ASP A 103 -7.07 25.31 -17.86
C ASP A 103 -6.87 24.51 -16.57
N LYS A 104 -7.90 24.54 -15.71
CA LYS A 104 -7.90 23.75 -14.47
C LYS A 104 -7.96 22.26 -14.78
N ILE A 105 -7.05 21.51 -14.18
CA ILE A 105 -7.06 20.06 -14.24
C ILE A 105 -7.91 19.50 -13.11
N GLU A 106 -8.87 18.64 -13.44
CA GLU A 106 -9.65 17.87 -12.48
C GLU A 106 -9.09 16.45 -12.41
N SER A 107 -7.97 16.32 -11.68
CA SER A 107 -7.34 15.01 -11.49
C SER A 107 -8.19 14.10 -10.60
N LEU A 108 -7.88 12.80 -10.63
CA LEU A 108 -8.46 11.81 -9.71
C LEU A 108 -7.82 11.88 -8.31
N LYS A 109 -7.13 12.98 -8.03
CA LYS A 109 -6.41 13.30 -6.80
C LYS A 109 -5.14 12.45 -6.61
N GLY A 110 -4.31 12.90 -5.71
CA GLY A 110 -3.10 12.25 -5.24
C GLY A 110 -3.18 12.05 -3.73
N THR A 111 -2.31 12.70 -2.99
CA THR A 111 -2.22 12.58 -1.53
C THR A 111 -2.05 13.94 -0.85
N ALA A 112 -1.83 13.94 0.46
CA ALA A 112 -1.58 15.13 1.26
C ALA A 112 -0.39 14.89 2.19
N ARG A 113 0.19 15.98 2.70
CA ARG A 113 1.35 15.95 3.59
C ARG A 113 1.05 15.27 4.93
N THR A 114 -0.11 15.57 5.52
CA THR A 114 -0.47 15.12 6.86
C THR A 114 -1.97 15.11 7.09
N LEU A 115 -2.40 14.24 7.99
CA LEU A 115 -3.74 14.17 8.56
C LEU A 115 -3.77 14.66 10.02
N ASP A 116 -2.73 15.37 10.50
CA ASP A 116 -2.64 15.85 11.88
C ASP A 116 -3.89 16.63 12.30
N GLY A 117 -4.55 16.14 13.36
CA GLY A 117 -5.75 16.78 13.91
C GLY A 117 -6.97 16.75 12.98
N ILE A 118 -6.92 16.03 11.88
CA ILE A 118 -8.03 15.93 10.93
C ILE A 118 -9.05 14.91 11.42
N ASN A 119 -10.30 15.36 11.47
CA ASN A 119 -11.45 14.50 11.68
C ASN A 119 -12.18 14.30 10.36
N GLY A 120 -11.99 13.14 9.74
CA GLY A 120 -12.53 12.84 8.44
C GLY A 120 -11.60 13.24 7.28
N ALA A 121 -12.19 13.88 6.25
CA ALA A 121 -11.51 14.17 5.00
C ALA A 121 -10.86 15.56 4.97
N LEU A 122 -9.81 15.67 4.17
CA LEU A 122 -9.18 16.93 3.79
C LEU A 122 -9.02 17.00 2.26
N PRO A 123 -8.78 18.20 1.68
CA PRO A 123 -8.46 18.32 0.27
C PRO A 123 -7.14 17.64 -0.06
N LEU A 124 -7.14 16.78 -1.08
CA LEU A 124 -5.95 16.10 -1.58
C LEU A 124 -5.28 16.92 -2.70
N GLY A 125 -3.95 16.79 -2.79
CA GLY A 125 -3.18 17.31 -3.93
C GLY A 125 -3.57 16.63 -5.24
N GLU A 126 -3.04 17.15 -6.34
CA GLU A 126 -3.33 16.63 -7.67
C GLU A 126 -2.49 15.35 -7.96
N GLY A 127 -3.06 14.43 -8.74
CA GLY A 127 -2.39 13.26 -9.28
C GLY A 127 -2.13 13.41 -10.78
N ILE A 128 -1.45 12.43 -11.37
CA ILE A 128 -1.08 12.44 -12.80
C ILE A 128 -2.16 11.86 -13.72
N VAL A 129 -3.29 11.46 -13.20
CA VAL A 129 -4.42 10.88 -13.96
C VAL A 129 -5.70 11.67 -13.72
N SER A 130 -6.56 11.75 -14.73
CA SER A 130 -7.81 12.50 -14.68
C SER A 130 -8.90 11.89 -15.54
N ARG A 131 -10.15 12.30 -15.30
CA ARG A 131 -11.28 11.97 -16.17
C ARG A 131 -11.27 12.75 -17.49
N GLN A 132 -10.44 13.81 -17.58
CA GLN A 132 -10.35 14.70 -18.76
C GLN A 132 -9.47 14.12 -19.87
N LEU A 133 -8.97 12.88 -19.74
CA LEU A 133 -8.07 12.18 -20.66
C LEU A 133 -6.63 12.72 -20.70
N PHE A 134 -6.33 13.75 -19.91
CA PHE A 134 -4.99 14.34 -19.79
C PHE A 134 -4.77 14.88 -18.37
N SER A 135 -3.52 15.06 -18.02
CA SER A 135 -3.11 15.80 -16.82
C SER A 135 -1.83 16.59 -17.08
N VAL A 136 -1.49 17.48 -16.17
CA VAL A 136 -0.29 18.31 -16.25
C VAL A 136 0.45 18.23 -14.92
N LEU A 137 1.74 17.92 -14.99
CA LEU A 137 2.65 17.97 -13.86
C LEU A 137 3.52 19.23 -14.02
N ASP A 138 3.49 20.11 -13.03
CA ASP A 138 4.21 21.38 -13.06
C ASP A 138 5.51 21.27 -12.26
N ASP A 139 6.64 21.25 -12.93
CA ASP A 139 8.00 21.20 -12.36
C ASP A 139 8.64 22.59 -12.25
N SER A 140 7.94 23.66 -12.63
CA SER A 140 8.51 25.01 -12.78
C SER A 140 9.13 25.56 -11.50
N LYS A 141 8.65 25.11 -10.32
CA LYS A 141 9.10 25.61 -9.02
C LYS A 141 9.99 24.63 -8.27
N SER A 142 10.18 23.41 -8.78
CA SER A 142 11.09 22.44 -8.16
C SER A 142 12.53 22.92 -8.19
N MET A 143 13.26 22.70 -7.09
CA MET A 143 14.69 22.93 -7.06
C MET A 143 15.43 21.98 -7.99
N LEU A 144 16.51 22.44 -8.56
CA LEU A 144 17.43 21.58 -9.29
C LEU A 144 18.29 20.83 -8.29
N TYR A 145 18.73 19.63 -8.69
CA TYR A 145 19.56 18.77 -7.87
C TYR A 145 20.75 18.26 -8.68
N HIS A 146 21.94 18.43 -8.13
CA HIS A 146 23.17 17.95 -8.74
C HIS A 146 24.28 17.80 -7.69
N GLU A 147 25.00 16.67 -7.75
CA GLU A 147 26.12 16.38 -6.84
C GLU A 147 25.77 16.65 -5.36
N ASP A 148 24.63 16.08 -4.91
CA ASP A 148 24.14 16.20 -3.54
C ASP A 148 23.82 17.62 -3.06
N LYS A 149 23.57 18.55 -3.99
CA LYS A 149 23.25 19.96 -3.72
C LYS A 149 21.98 20.40 -4.44
N PHE A 150 21.27 21.31 -3.77
CA PHE A 150 20.10 21.97 -4.35
C PHE A 150 20.48 23.32 -4.94
N PHE A 151 19.86 23.65 -6.06
CA PHE A 151 20.04 24.88 -6.77
C PHE A 151 18.70 25.50 -7.17
N VAL A 152 18.60 26.84 -7.04
CA VAL A 152 17.49 27.59 -7.62
C VAL A 152 17.61 27.61 -9.14
N ARG A 153 16.50 27.64 -9.84
CA ARG A 153 16.48 27.81 -11.31
C ARG A 153 17.05 29.17 -11.70
N GLU A 154 17.85 29.21 -12.76
CA GLU A 154 18.45 30.47 -13.27
C GLU A 154 17.39 31.48 -13.70
N ASP A 155 16.30 31.01 -14.27
CA ASP A 155 15.09 31.78 -14.53
C ASP A 155 13.94 31.33 -13.62
N PRO A 156 13.69 32.03 -12.51
CA PRO A 156 12.61 31.66 -11.58
C PRO A 156 11.20 31.76 -12.17
N GLU A 157 11.03 32.49 -13.27
CA GLU A 157 9.75 32.65 -13.97
C GLU A 157 9.60 31.69 -15.16
N ALA A 158 10.61 30.86 -15.42
CA ALA A 158 10.51 29.82 -16.45
C ALA A 158 9.39 28.83 -16.14
N ILE A 159 8.73 28.39 -17.20
CA ILE A 159 7.68 27.38 -17.17
C ILE A 159 8.29 26.04 -17.59
N ASP A 160 7.99 24.98 -16.87
CA ASP A 160 8.44 23.62 -17.14
C ASP A 160 7.33 22.63 -16.76
N LEU A 161 6.56 22.22 -17.77
CA LEU A 161 5.38 21.39 -17.60
C LEU A 161 5.56 20.05 -18.29
N TYR A 162 5.01 18.99 -17.69
CA TYR A 162 4.87 17.67 -18.30
C TYR A 162 3.39 17.40 -18.57
N PHE A 163 3.04 17.28 -19.85
CA PHE A 163 1.67 17.04 -20.31
C PHE A 163 1.46 15.55 -20.58
N PHE A 164 0.61 14.91 -19.80
CA PHE A 164 0.26 13.49 -19.87
C PHE A 164 -1.03 13.31 -20.67
N ALA A 165 -0.96 12.74 -21.88
CA ALA A 165 -2.10 12.49 -22.77
C ALA A 165 -2.44 10.99 -22.86
N TYR A 166 -2.69 10.34 -21.71
CA TYR A 166 -2.84 8.89 -21.65
C TYR A 166 -4.29 8.41 -21.77
N GLY A 167 -5.24 9.31 -21.90
CA GLY A 167 -6.64 8.92 -21.96
C GLY A 167 -7.08 8.24 -20.66
N THR A 168 -7.54 7.01 -20.76
CA THR A 168 -7.89 6.14 -19.63
C THR A 168 -6.85 5.04 -19.37
N ASP A 169 -5.71 5.07 -20.04
CA ASP A 169 -4.60 4.16 -19.82
C ASP A 169 -3.74 4.63 -18.63
N TYR A 170 -4.33 4.57 -17.45
CA TYR A 170 -3.71 5.06 -16.22
C TYR A 170 -2.47 4.25 -15.81
N LYS A 171 -2.42 2.96 -16.16
CA LYS A 171 -1.25 2.11 -15.88
C LYS A 171 -0.01 2.59 -16.65
N THR A 172 -0.16 2.88 -17.92
CA THR A 172 0.96 3.39 -18.73
C THR A 172 1.36 4.80 -18.28
N ALA A 173 0.38 5.66 -17.91
CA ALA A 173 0.68 6.98 -17.35
C ALA A 173 1.55 6.87 -16.09
N LEU A 174 1.21 5.96 -15.18
CA LEU A 174 1.95 5.73 -13.95
C LEU A 174 3.35 5.14 -14.21
N LYS A 175 3.48 4.19 -15.14
CA LYS A 175 4.78 3.63 -15.55
C LYS A 175 5.72 4.70 -16.12
N ASP A 176 5.20 5.58 -16.97
CA ASP A 176 6.00 6.66 -17.54
C ASP A 176 6.30 7.75 -16.49
N PHE A 177 5.40 7.99 -15.55
CA PHE A 177 5.68 8.85 -14.39
C PHE A 177 6.83 8.30 -13.54
N PHE A 178 6.84 7.03 -13.20
CA PHE A 178 7.95 6.43 -12.46
C PHE A 178 9.26 6.46 -13.27
N HIS A 179 9.19 6.27 -14.61
CA HIS A 179 10.37 6.43 -15.43
C HIS A 179 10.93 7.86 -15.40
N LEU A 180 10.04 8.85 -15.40
CA LEU A 180 10.38 10.27 -15.33
C LEU A 180 10.88 10.70 -13.94
N SER A 181 10.19 10.27 -12.89
CA SER A 181 10.38 10.74 -11.51
C SER A 181 11.23 9.81 -10.63
N GLY A 182 11.67 8.68 -11.16
CA GLY A 182 12.42 7.64 -10.46
C GLY A 182 11.52 6.49 -10.00
N ASP A 183 12.11 5.32 -9.86
CA ASP A 183 11.40 4.11 -9.45
C ASP A 183 11.13 4.10 -7.94
N VAL A 184 10.11 3.33 -7.52
CA VAL A 184 9.86 3.04 -6.11
C VAL A 184 10.93 2.06 -5.63
N PRO A 185 11.65 2.34 -4.54
CA PRO A 185 12.62 1.40 -4.00
C PRO A 185 11.99 0.13 -3.46
N LEU A 186 12.76 -0.96 -3.45
CA LEU A 186 12.40 -2.18 -2.74
C LEU A 186 12.43 -1.95 -1.23
N LEU A 187 11.36 -2.29 -0.54
CA LEU A 187 11.33 -2.26 0.91
C LEU A 187 12.01 -3.51 1.51
N PRO A 188 12.66 -3.39 2.67
CA PRO A 188 13.01 -4.53 3.50
C PRO A 188 11.77 -5.35 3.87
N ARG A 189 11.88 -6.68 3.86
CA ARG A 189 10.74 -7.60 4.05
C ARG A 189 10.01 -7.41 5.37
N TYR A 190 10.73 -7.14 6.45
CA TYR A 190 10.16 -6.93 7.79
C TYR A 190 9.16 -5.75 7.86
N THR A 191 9.29 -4.76 6.97
CA THR A 191 8.39 -3.60 6.94
C THR A 191 6.95 -3.97 6.57
N LEU A 192 6.75 -5.10 5.91
CA LEU A 192 5.45 -5.57 5.44
C LEU A 192 4.66 -6.33 6.51
N GLY A 193 5.30 -6.68 7.65
CA GLY A 193 4.64 -7.25 8.82
C GLY A 193 3.92 -6.21 9.68
N ASN A 194 3.77 -6.50 10.97
CA ASN A 194 3.13 -5.60 11.91
C ASN A 194 4.15 -4.73 12.64
N TRP A 195 3.78 -3.48 12.89
CA TRP A 195 4.57 -2.53 13.66
C TRP A 195 3.84 -2.15 14.94
N TRP A 196 4.55 -2.21 16.09
CA TRP A 196 4.09 -1.62 17.32
C TRP A 196 4.66 -0.23 17.48
N SER A 197 3.79 0.76 17.63
CA SER A 197 4.12 2.16 17.81
C SER A 197 3.17 2.81 18.81
N ARG A 198 3.70 3.61 19.71
CA ARG A 198 2.90 4.43 20.60
C ARG A 198 3.73 5.59 21.17
N TYR A 199 3.20 6.80 21.08
CA TYR A 199 3.70 7.91 21.88
C TYR A 199 3.34 7.66 23.35
N PHE A 200 4.25 7.06 24.10
CA PHE A 200 4.06 6.72 25.50
C PHE A 200 5.41 6.59 26.21
N VAL A 201 5.46 7.01 27.48
CA VAL A 201 6.67 6.92 28.29
C VAL A 201 6.91 5.45 28.67
N TYR A 202 7.64 4.73 27.83
CA TYR A 202 8.13 3.39 28.14
C TYR A 202 9.50 3.46 28.81
N SER A 203 9.76 2.52 29.73
CA SER A 203 11.11 2.11 30.08
C SER A 203 11.55 0.91 29.25
N GLU A 204 12.83 0.60 29.21
CA GLU A 204 13.38 -0.62 28.66
C GLU A 204 12.60 -1.86 29.16
N GLU A 205 12.42 -1.97 30.48
CA GLU A 205 11.71 -3.09 31.13
C GLU A 205 10.25 -3.17 30.65
N SER A 206 9.49 -2.08 30.76
CA SER A 206 8.06 -2.08 30.40
C SER A 206 7.81 -2.30 28.91
N TYR A 207 8.74 -1.86 28.05
CA TYR A 207 8.62 -2.12 26.61
C TYR A 207 8.88 -3.58 26.27
N LEU A 208 9.94 -4.17 26.87
CA LEU A 208 10.25 -5.59 26.65
C LEU A 208 9.18 -6.52 27.23
N GLU A 209 8.63 -6.20 28.42
CA GLU A 209 7.47 -6.92 28.98
C GLU A 209 6.25 -6.88 28.06
N LEU A 210 5.99 -5.74 27.44
CA LEU A 210 4.91 -5.60 26.46
C LEU A 210 5.16 -6.48 25.23
N MET A 211 6.38 -6.51 24.69
CA MET A 211 6.75 -7.35 23.55
C MET A 211 6.65 -8.84 23.91
N ASP A 212 7.09 -9.22 25.11
CA ASP A 212 6.96 -10.59 25.59
C ASP A 212 5.48 -11.00 25.74
N ARG A 213 4.62 -10.10 26.21
CA ARG A 213 3.18 -10.36 26.27
C ARG A 213 2.57 -10.54 24.88
N PHE A 214 2.93 -9.72 23.88
CA PHE A 214 2.47 -9.95 22.52
C PHE A 214 2.87 -11.33 22.01
N ARG A 215 4.09 -11.76 22.28
CA ARG A 215 4.56 -13.11 21.92
C ARG A 215 3.77 -14.21 22.65
N GLU A 216 3.51 -14.08 23.95
CA GLU A 216 2.71 -15.03 24.75
C GLU A 216 1.27 -15.13 24.23
N GLU A 217 0.71 -14.04 23.73
CA GLU A 217 -0.63 -13.97 23.11
C GLU A 217 -0.61 -14.36 21.62
N ASN A 218 0.54 -14.81 21.13
CA ASN A 218 0.78 -15.14 19.70
C ASN A 218 0.37 -14.00 18.75
N ILE A 219 0.82 -12.78 19.04
CA ILE A 219 0.62 -11.61 18.17
C ILE A 219 1.99 -11.20 17.63
N PRO A 220 2.25 -11.39 16.34
CA PRO A 220 3.56 -11.10 15.75
C PRO A 220 3.74 -9.59 15.52
N PHE A 221 4.95 -9.08 15.86
CA PHE A 221 5.40 -7.74 15.52
C PHE A 221 6.83 -7.78 14.99
N GLN A 222 7.07 -7.18 13.82
CA GLN A 222 8.36 -7.15 13.14
C GLN A 222 9.11 -5.86 13.40
N VAL A 223 8.42 -4.76 13.72
CA VAL A 223 9.05 -3.46 13.96
C VAL A 223 8.61 -2.89 15.31
N ALA A 224 9.63 -2.51 16.09
CA ALA A 224 9.50 -1.76 17.33
C ALA A 224 9.74 -0.28 17.05
N VAL A 225 8.71 0.55 17.23
CA VAL A 225 8.82 2.00 17.09
C VAL A 225 8.86 2.62 18.48
N ILE A 226 9.95 3.32 18.80
CA ILE A 226 10.08 4.04 20.05
C ILE A 226 9.91 5.53 19.78
N ASP A 227 8.84 6.09 20.32
CA ASP A 227 8.51 7.49 20.18
C ASP A 227 9.35 8.36 21.14
N MET A 228 9.22 9.64 21.08
CA MET A 228 10.15 10.68 21.55
C MET A 228 10.68 10.53 22.98
N ASP A 229 10.03 9.81 23.88
CA ASP A 229 10.54 9.61 25.25
C ASP A 229 11.77 8.67 25.34
N TRP A 230 12.28 8.14 24.22
CA TRP A 230 13.57 7.47 24.19
C TRP A 230 14.72 8.42 24.54
N HIS A 231 14.56 9.72 24.20
CA HIS A 231 15.54 10.77 24.52
C HIS A 231 15.08 11.61 25.72
N ILE A 232 15.96 12.54 26.16
CA ILE A 232 15.68 13.45 27.25
C ILE A 232 14.66 14.50 26.79
N THR A 233 13.44 14.42 27.30
CA THR A 233 12.33 15.34 26.97
C THR A 233 12.12 16.43 28.02
N ARG A 234 12.66 16.26 29.24
CA ARG A 234 12.57 17.25 30.32
C ARG A 234 13.87 18.01 30.44
N VAL A 235 13.93 19.17 29.81
CA VAL A 235 15.13 20.02 29.76
C VAL A 235 14.89 21.36 30.43
N PRO A 236 15.92 22.04 30.96
CA PRO A 236 15.83 23.45 31.37
C PRO A 236 15.36 24.33 30.21
N GLU A 237 14.51 25.32 30.50
CA GLU A 237 13.90 26.25 29.53
C GLU A 237 14.90 26.91 28.57
N LYS A 238 16.12 27.16 29.03
CA LYS A 238 17.20 27.72 28.20
C LYS A 238 17.61 26.86 27.03
N TYR A 239 17.32 25.55 27.06
CA TYR A 239 17.63 24.62 26.01
C TYR A 239 16.42 24.31 25.09
N GLY A 240 15.26 24.92 25.30
CA GLY A 240 14.07 24.73 24.51
C GLY A 240 13.00 23.90 25.20
N THR A 241 12.17 23.20 24.41
CA THR A 241 11.00 22.49 24.90
C THR A 241 11.26 21.00 25.24
N GLY A 242 12.42 20.47 24.85
CA GLY A 242 12.70 19.03 24.90
C GLY A 242 11.99 18.21 23.81
N TRP A 243 11.42 18.87 22.82
CA TRP A 243 10.80 18.20 21.68
C TRP A 243 11.87 17.62 20.73
N THR A 244 12.92 18.37 20.46
CA THR A 244 14.14 17.88 19.80
C THR A 244 15.06 17.24 20.83
N GLY A 245 15.59 16.06 20.57
CA GLY A 245 16.56 15.40 21.43
C GLY A 245 17.30 14.25 20.73
N TYR A 246 18.56 14.05 21.15
CA TYR A 246 19.46 13.03 20.58
C TYR A 246 20.23 12.23 21.64
N SER A 247 19.94 12.49 22.92
CA SER A 247 20.57 11.78 24.03
C SER A 247 19.59 10.83 24.67
N TRP A 248 19.97 9.56 24.76
CA TRP A 248 19.14 8.56 25.42
C TRP A 248 18.75 8.97 26.84
N ASN A 249 17.48 8.86 27.17
CA ASN A 249 16.99 8.99 28.53
C ASN A 249 17.45 7.76 29.36
N ARG A 250 18.60 7.89 30.02
CA ARG A 250 19.19 6.79 30.81
C ARG A 250 18.38 6.40 32.04
N GLU A 251 17.41 7.18 32.46
CA GLU A 251 16.47 6.78 33.50
C GLU A 251 15.47 5.74 32.99
N LEU A 252 15.10 5.83 31.72
CA LEU A 252 14.17 4.91 31.07
C LEU A 252 14.91 3.78 30.35
N PHE A 253 16.01 4.08 29.68
CA PHE A 253 16.82 3.16 28.89
C PHE A 253 18.29 3.20 29.41
N PRO A 254 18.58 2.50 30.52
CA PRO A 254 19.92 2.54 31.14
C PRO A 254 21.03 2.03 30.23
N ASP A 255 20.74 1.05 29.38
CA ASP A 255 21.68 0.39 28.48
C ASP A 255 21.06 0.19 27.09
N PRO A 256 21.03 1.24 26.23
CA PRO A 256 20.40 1.15 24.92
C PRO A 256 20.92 0.05 24.01
N PRO A 257 22.26 -0.24 23.90
CA PRO A 257 22.73 -1.36 23.09
C PRO A 257 22.16 -2.70 23.55
N ARG A 258 22.03 -2.92 24.87
CA ARG A 258 21.39 -4.12 25.42
C ARG A 258 19.91 -4.19 25.07
N PHE A 259 19.20 -3.07 25.18
CA PHE A 259 17.78 -2.95 24.83
C PHE A 259 17.54 -3.24 23.34
N LEU A 260 18.30 -2.60 22.46
CA LEU A 260 18.20 -2.81 21.01
C LEU A 260 18.51 -4.27 20.63
N LYS A 261 19.58 -4.83 21.25
CA LYS A 261 19.87 -6.25 21.07
C LYS A 261 18.73 -7.16 21.53
N ALA A 262 18.07 -6.83 22.65
CA ALA A 262 16.94 -7.62 23.15
C ALA A 262 15.73 -7.57 22.22
N LEU A 263 15.52 -6.49 21.47
CA LEU A 263 14.52 -6.41 20.39
C LEU A 263 14.91 -7.31 19.22
N LYS A 264 16.17 -7.24 18.77
CA LYS A 264 16.70 -8.12 17.72
C LYS A 264 16.60 -9.60 18.08
N ASP A 265 16.90 -9.96 19.33
CA ASP A 265 16.76 -11.35 19.82
C ASP A 265 15.30 -11.83 19.81
N ARG A 266 14.31 -10.91 19.70
CA ARG A 266 12.89 -11.19 19.51
C ARG A 266 12.45 -11.16 18.02
N GLY A 267 13.39 -10.97 17.10
CA GLY A 267 13.12 -10.86 15.67
C GLY A 267 12.44 -9.55 15.29
N MET A 268 12.80 -8.45 15.95
CA MET A 268 12.23 -7.12 15.69
C MET A 268 13.31 -6.15 15.25
N GLU A 269 13.01 -5.35 14.23
CA GLU A 269 13.79 -4.18 13.83
C GLU A 269 13.31 -2.95 14.62
N CYS A 270 14.19 -1.96 14.83
CA CYS A 270 13.90 -0.81 15.67
C CYS A 270 14.06 0.52 14.95
N THR A 271 13.09 1.41 15.15
CA THR A 271 13.18 2.81 14.72
C THR A 271 12.89 3.76 15.87
N LEU A 272 13.61 4.87 15.87
CA LEU A 272 13.44 5.96 16.83
C LEU A 272 12.83 7.17 16.15
N ASN A 273 11.92 7.86 16.85
CA ASN A 273 11.34 9.12 16.41
C ASN A 273 12.31 10.27 16.61
N VAL A 274 12.42 11.19 15.65
CA VAL A 274 13.24 12.40 15.73
C VAL A 274 12.50 13.65 15.25
N HIS A 275 12.71 14.76 15.96
CA HIS A 275 12.19 16.10 15.65
C HIS A 275 13.40 17.06 15.56
N PRO A 276 14.07 17.21 14.41
CA PRO A 276 15.41 17.82 14.36
C PRO A 276 15.44 19.36 14.42
N ALA A 277 14.31 20.04 14.44
CA ALA A 277 14.19 21.48 14.18
C ALA A 277 15.01 22.39 15.10
N ASP A 278 15.18 22.04 16.39
CA ASP A 278 15.90 22.88 17.36
C ASP A 278 17.42 22.73 17.27
N GLY A 279 17.93 21.89 16.40
CA GLY A 279 19.34 21.56 16.28
C GLY A 279 19.86 20.82 17.51
N VAL A 280 21.13 21.07 17.90
CA VAL A 280 21.76 20.37 19.03
C VAL A 280 22.11 21.36 20.14
N ARG A 281 21.65 21.07 21.33
CA ARG A 281 21.79 21.90 22.53
C ARG A 281 22.86 21.34 23.45
N ALA A 282 23.38 22.18 24.37
CA ALA A 282 24.52 21.84 25.21
C ALA A 282 24.27 20.72 26.24
N PHE A 283 23.02 20.30 26.46
CA PHE A 283 22.71 19.14 27.32
C PHE A 283 22.87 17.79 26.62
N GLU A 284 22.98 17.78 25.29
CA GLU A 284 23.07 16.56 24.48
C GLU A 284 24.44 15.91 24.63
N ASP A 285 24.46 14.58 24.71
CA ASP A 285 25.71 13.80 24.81
C ASP A 285 26.65 14.03 23.61
N CYS A 286 26.09 14.25 22.43
CA CYS A 286 26.83 14.51 21.18
C CYS A 286 27.33 15.97 21.08
N TYR A 287 26.77 16.90 21.88
CA TYR A 287 27.05 18.35 21.75
C TYR A 287 28.53 18.71 21.79
N PRO A 288 29.36 18.24 22.75
CA PRO A 288 30.77 18.67 22.81
C PRO A 288 31.52 18.39 21.51
N ALA A 289 31.37 17.20 20.96
CA ALA A 289 32.06 16.79 19.73
C ALA A 289 31.49 17.51 18.50
N PHE A 290 30.18 17.65 18.41
CA PHE A 290 29.54 18.32 17.29
C PHE A 290 29.76 19.84 17.31
N ALA A 291 29.68 20.46 18.47
CA ALA A 291 29.98 21.89 18.63
C ALA A 291 31.45 22.24 18.30
N GLU A 292 32.40 21.37 18.69
CA GLU A 292 33.81 21.50 18.29
C GLU A 292 33.97 21.39 16.77
N PHE A 293 33.34 20.40 16.18
CA PHE A 293 33.35 20.20 14.74
C PHE A 293 32.77 21.39 14.00
N MET A 294 31.63 21.93 14.44
CA MET A 294 31.01 23.13 13.83
C MET A 294 31.77 24.43 14.14
N GLY A 295 32.51 24.47 15.24
CA GLY A 295 33.27 25.64 15.66
C GLY A 295 32.43 26.66 16.46
N VAL A 296 31.35 26.22 17.11
CA VAL A 296 30.51 27.07 17.97
C VAL A 296 31.10 27.20 19.38
N ASN A 297 30.71 28.26 20.12
CA ASN A 297 31.29 28.57 21.43
C ASN A 297 30.67 27.71 22.55
N GLN A 298 31.33 26.59 22.86
CA GLN A 298 30.89 25.65 23.89
C GLN A 298 30.82 26.24 25.30
N LYS A 299 31.67 27.28 25.60
CA LYS A 299 31.67 27.89 26.94
C LYS A 299 30.43 28.72 27.21
N GLU A 300 29.83 29.23 26.16
CA GLU A 300 28.56 29.97 26.22
C GLU A 300 27.36 29.09 25.92
N GLU A 301 27.59 27.77 25.80
CA GLU A 301 26.56 26.81 25.46
C GLU A 301 25.79 27.18 24.17
N GLU A 302 26.50 27.77 23.20
CA GLU A 302 25.93 28.18 21.92
C GLU A 302 25.38 26.95 21.17
N PRO A 303 24.08 26.96 20.74
CA PRO A 303 23.51 25.80 20.06
C PRO A 303 24.09 25.59 18.66
N VAL A 304 24.20 24.34 18.23
CA VAL A 304 24.38 24.02 16.82
C VAL A 304 23.01 24.06 16.16
N LEU A 305 22.77 25.09 15.36
CA LEU A 305 21.47 25.29 14.70
C LEU A 305 21.25 24.28 13.56
N PHE A 306 20.00 23.86 13.38
CA PHE A 306 19.60 22.98 12.30
C PHE A 306 19.71 23.70 10.95
N ASP A 307 20.59 23.21 10.06
CA ASP A 307 20.73 23.72 8.69
C ASP A 307 21.24 22.62 7.73
N LEU A 308 20.31 21.97 7.05
CA LEU A 308 20.67 20.93 6.05
C LEU A 308 21.26 21.50 4.75
N LEU A 309 21.26 22.81 4.54
CA LEU A 309 21.95 23.41 3.40
C LEU A 309 23.47 23.49 3.63
N ASP A 310 23.90 23.57 4.90
CA ASP A 310 25.33 23.52 5.27
C ASP A 310 25.84 22.07 5.21
N GLU A 311 26.75 21.77 4.27
CA GLU A 311 27.38 20.45 4.13
C GLU A 311 28.08 20.00 5.41
N LYS A 312 28.72 20.93 6.10
CA LYS A 312 29.41 20.63 7.36
C LYS A 312 28.42 20.24 8.45
N PHE A 313 27.27 20.92 8.52
CA PHE A 313 26.19 20.52 9.43
C PHE A 313 25.67 19.12 9.06
N ARG A 314 25.41 18.82 7.78
CA ARG A 314 24.93 17.49 7.34
C ARG A 314 25.90 16.38 7.73
N GLU A 315 27.20 16.56 7.44
CA GLU A 315 28.23 15.57 7.86
C GLU A 315 28.18 15.34 9.37
N GLY A 316 28.15 16.41 10.17
CA GLY A 316 28.12 16.33 11.62
C GLY A 316 26.79 15.73 12.14
N TYR A 317 25.67 16.06 11.49
CA TYR A 317 24.32 15.59 11.82
C TYR A 317 24.24 14.04 11.79
N PHE A 318 24.71 13.40 10.74
CA PHE A 318 24.73 11.94 10.67
C PHE A 318 25.85 11.35 11.54
N ARG A 319 27.05 11.85 11.44
CA ARG A 319 28.24 11.33 12.12
C ARG A 319 28.15 11.32 13.64
N PHE A 320 27.62 12.37 14.25
CA PHE A 320 27.62 12.53 15.72
C PHE A 320 26.28 12.14 16.37
N MET A 321 25.17 12.17 15.63
CA MET A 321 23.85 11.91 16.19
C MET A 321 23.25 10.58 15.77
N HIS A 322 23.34 10.19 14.51
CA HIS A 322 22.63 9.00 13.98
C HIS A 322 23.53 7.76 13.95
N HIS A 323 24.69 7.82 13.31
CA HIS A 323 25.57 6.66 13.14
C HIS A 323 25.96 5.97 14.46
N PRO A 324 26.21 6.67 15.60
CA PRO A 324 26.47 5.97 16.85
C PRO A 324 25.30 5.11 17.32
N MET A 325 24.06 5.57 17.15
CA MET A 325 22.87 4.83 17.54
C MET A 325 22.56 3.69 16.57
N GLU A 326 22.81 3.88 15.28
CA GLU A 326 22.71 2.81 14.27
C GLU A 326 23.72 1.69 14.55
N LYS A 327 24.93 2.04 14.96
CA LYS A 327 25.93 1.07 15.40
C LYS A 327 25.50 0.30 16.64
N ASP A 328 24.72 0.92 17.52
CA ASP A 328 24.15 0.29 18.70
C ASP A 328 22.93 -0.61 18.37
N GLY A 329 22.33 -0.45 17.17
CA GLY A 329 21.27 -1.34 16.67
C GLY A 329 19.98 -0.66 16.24
N VAL A 330 19.95 0.65 16.03
CA VAL A 330 18.83 1.34 15.37
C VAL A 330 18.89 1.06 13.87
N ASP A 331 17.79 0.65 13.26
CA ASP A 331 17.74 0.20 11.86
C ASP A 331 17.46 1.31 10.88
N PHE A 332 16.54 2.20 11.23
CA PHE A 332 16.13 3.34 10.43
C PHE A 332 15.52 4.43 11.32
N TRP A 333 15.11 5.56 10.72
CA TRP A 333 14.64 6.73 11.46
C TRP A 333 13.20 7.10 11.11
N TRP A 334 12.42 7.44 12.17
CA TRP A 334 11.14 8.09 12.00
C TRP A 334 11.31 9.59 12.14
N ILE A 335 11.21 10.29 10.99
CA ILE A 335 11.40 11.74 10.90
C ILE A 335 10.02 12.39 10.98
N ASP A 336 9.71 12.97 12.13
CA ASP A 336 8.46 13.67 12.35
C ASP A 336 8.69 15.18 12.26
N TRP A 337 8.59 15.70 11.03
CA TRP A 337 8.80 17.12 10.76
C TRP A 337 7.47 17.86 10.73
N GLN A 338 7.21 18.73 11.73
CA GLN A 338 6.02 19.55 11.89
C GLN A 338 6.33 21.06 11.92
N GLN A 339 7.57 21.49 11.62
CA GLN A 339 8.08 22.83 11.78
C GLN A 339 8.01 23.70 10.50
N GLY A 340 7.08 23.36 9.60
CA GLY A 340 6.79 24.14 8.39
C GLY A 340 7.70 23.84 7.19
N GLU A 341 7.65 24.72 6.20
CA GLU A 341 8.22 24.51 4.86
C GLU A 341 9.37 25.47 4.52
N ASN A 342 9.89 26.20 5.50
CA ASN A 342 10.94 27.19 5.30
C ASN A 342 12.32 26.64 5.62
N SER A 343 13.19 26.58 4.60
CA SER A 343 14.64 26.42 4.75
C SER A 343 15.34 27.75 4.49
N GLY A 344 16.65 27.78 4.56
CA GLY A 344 17.44 28.95 4.12
C GLY A 344 17.32 29.26 2.63
N MET A 345 16.78 28.32 1.83
CA MET A 345 16.56 28.46 0.39
C MET A 345 15.05 28.56 0.10
N LYS A 346 14.61 29.68 -0.46
CA LYS A 346 13.21 29.90 -0.79
C LYS A 346 12.69 28.85 -1.78
N GLY A 347 11.62 28.15 -1.39
CA GLY A 347 10.97 27.12 -2.21
C GLY A 347 11.52 25.70 -2.00
N LEU A 348 12.53 25.53 -1.17
CA LEU A 348 13.01 24.21 -0.75
C LEU A 348 12.46 23.86 0.63
N ASP A 349 11.68 22.79 0.69
CA ASP A 349 11.10 22.28 1.95
C ASP A 349 12.15 21.51 2.75
N PRO A 350 12.36 21.83 4.04
CA PRO A 350 13.24 21.05 4.92
C PRO A 350 12.87 19.56 4.97
N LEU A 351 11.58 19.24 4.95
CA LEU A 351 11.12 17.86 4.95
C LEU A 351 11.61 17.10 3.73
N TRP A 352 11.62 17.73 2.55
CA TRP A 352 12.13 17.08 1.34
C TRP A 352 13.61 16.75 1.47
N MET A 353 14.42 17.68 2.02
CA MET A 353 15.84 17.45 2.31
C MET A 353 16.03 16.34 3.35
N LEU A 354 15.26 16.36 4.43
CA LEU A 354 15.29 15.32 5.47
C LEU A 354 15.02 13.94 4.87
N ASN A 355 13.95 13.82 4.07
CA ASN A 355 13.60 12.55 3.42
C ASN A 355 14.73 12.06 2.52
N HIS A 356 15.28 12.94 1.69
CA HIS A 356 16.36 12.59 0.78
C HIS A 356 17.62 12.18 1.55
N TYR A 357 18.15 13.04 2.42
CA TYR A 357 19.43 12.78 3.08
C TYR A 357 19.37 11.61 4.05
N HIS A 358 18.28 11.47 4.82
CA HIS A 358 18.14 10.31 5.70
C HIS A 358 18.00 8.99 4.94
N TYR A 359 17.28 9.02 3.81
CA TYR A 359 17.14 7.83 2.98
C TYR A 359 18.47 7.40 2.36
N GLU A 360 19.22 8.37 1.79
CA GLU A 360 20.53 8.08 1.18
C GLU A 360 21.55 7.64 2.23
N ASP A 361 21.61 8.31 3.39
CA ASP A 361 22.50 7.93 4.50
C ASP A 361 22.16 6.53 5.06
N ASN A 362 20.88 6.18 5.19
CA ASN A 362 20.44 4.89 5.71
C ASN A 362 20.86 3.70 4.83
N LYS A 363 21.20 3.90 3.56
CA LYS A 363 21.78 2.84 2.70
C LYS A 363 23.17 2.38 3.15
N GLY A 364 23.85 3.15 4.01
CA GLY A 364 25.24 2.94 4.38
C GLY A 364 26.24 3.51 3.36
N GLU A 365 27.51 3.63 3.77
CA GLU A 365 28.57 4.30 2.96
C GLU A 365 28.76 3.69 1.56
N ASN A 366 28.48 2.41 1.39
CA ASN A 366 28.66 1.67 0.12
C ASN A 366 27.34 1.12 -0.44
N GLY A 367 26.18 1.61 0.02
CA GLY A 367 24.90 1.02 -0.32
C GLY A 367 24.76 -0.42 0.22
N GLU A 368 25.08 -0.63 1.48
CA GLU A 368 25.16 -1.97 2.10
C GLU A 368 23.79 -2.56 2.38
N LYS A 369 22.76 -1.71 2.50
CA LYS A 369 21.38 -2.12 2.76
C LYS A 369 20.38 -1.28 1.96
N ARG A 370 19.14 -1.75 1.87
CA ARG A 370 18.04 -0.97 1.32
C ARG A 370 17.75 0.23 2.21
N GLY A 371 17.71 1.43 1.63
CA GLY A 371 17.35 2.65 2.33
C GLY A 371 15.91 2.58 2.85
N LEU A 372 15.70 3.12 4.04
CA LEU A 372 14.40 3.17 4.68
C LEU A 372 14.28 4.37 5.60
N ILE A 373 13.15 5.05 5.54
CA ILE A 373 12.72 6.06 6.50
C ILE A 373 11.24 5.87 6.83
N LEU A 374 10.78 6.41 7.94
CA LEU A 374 9.37 6.68 8.19
C LEU A 374 9.22 8.20 8.26
N SER A 375 8.53 8.81 7.31
CA SER A 375 8.46 10.27 7.21
C SER A 375 7.20 10.73 6.49
N ARG A 376 6.97 12.04 6.42
CA ARG A 376 5.79 12.63 5.79
C ARG A 376 6.01 12.86 4.30
N TYR A 377 4.92 12.97 3.54
CA TYR A 377 4.94 13.33 2.14
C TYR A 377 5.38 14.79 1.94
N ALA A 378 6.43 15.00 1.16
CA ALA A 378 7.03 16.31 0.88
C ALA A 378 6.84 16.81 -0.55
N GLY A 379 5.88 16.24 -1.29
CA GLY A 379 5.62 16.62 -2.69
C GLY A 379 5.98 15.51 -3.70
N SER A 380 5.70 15.78 -4.97
CA SER A 380 5.97 14.84 -6.07
C SER A 380 7.46 14.46 -6.11
N GLY A 381 7.75 13.19 -6.30
CA GLY A 381 9.10 12.63 -6.22
C GLY A 381 9.44 12.00 -4.85
N SER A 382 8.67 12.28 -3.79
CA SER A 382 8.89 11.68 -2.46
C SER A 382 8.72 10.16 -2.41
N HIS A 383 8.07 9.55 -3.39
CA HIS A 383 7.93 8.09 -3.48
C HIS A 383 9.28 7.35 -3.60
N ARG A 384 10.35 8.06 -3.93
CA ARG A 384 11.72 7.54 -3.91
C ARG A 384 12.27 7.30 -2.49
N TYR A 385 11.60 7.84 -1.47
CA TYR A 385 12.04 7.80 -0.08
C TYR A 385 10.94 7.21 0.83
N PRO A 386 10.61 5.90 0.68
CA PRO A 386 9.60 5.27 1.52
C PRO A 386 10.12 5.09 2.95
N ILE A 387 9.21 5.05 3.91
CA ILE A 387 7.77 4.89 3.95
C ILE A 387 7.13 6.22 4.34
N GLY A 388 5.90 6.46 3.82
CA GLY A 388 5.08 7.59 4.21
C GLY A 388 4.37 7.38 5.55
N PHE A 389 4.35 8.40 6.40
CA PHE A 389 3.63 8.47 7.65
C PHE A 389 2.55 9.56 7.55
N SER A 390 1.29 9.20 7.75
CA SER A 390 0.16 10.11 7.46
C SER A 390 -0.13 11.12 8.57
N GLY A 391 0.47 10.97 9.76
CA GLY A 391 0.28 11.91 10.88
C GLY A 391 -0.85 11.54 11.83
N ASP A 392 -1.09 12.42 12.80
CA ASP A 392 -1.88 12.21 14.00
C ASP A 392 -3.38 12.40 13.77
N THR A 393 -4.07 11.37 13.26
CA THR A 393 -5.50 11.45 12.95
C THR A 393 -6.39 11.40 14.21
N VAL A 394 -7.58 11.99 14.09
CA VAL A 394 -8.64 11.88 15.11
C VAL A 394 -9.24 10.47 15.12
N ILE A 395 -9.52 9.92 16.30
CA ILE A 395 -10.21 8.64 16.48
C ILE A 395 -11.69 8.85 16.21
N SER A 396 -12.13 8.56 14.98
CA SER A 396 -13.53 8.68 14.56
C SER A 396 -13.86 7.78 13.37
N TRP A 397 -15.14 7.50 13.17
CA TRP A 397 -15.62 6.78 12.00
C TRP A 397 -15.37 7.57 10.70
N GLU A 398 -15.47 8.89 10.75
CA GLU A 398 -15.20 9.77 9.62
C GLU A 398 -13.75 9.70 9.17
N SER A 399 -12.81 9.58 10.11
CA SER A 399 -11.39 9.40 9.81
C SER A 399 -11.11 8.02 9.23
N LEU A 400 -11.73 6.97 9.77
CA LEU A 400 -11.64 5.62 9.19
C LEU A 400 -12.21 5.59 7.78
N ASP A 401 -13.35 6.22 7.53
CA ASP A 401 -14.01 6.24 6.21
C ASP A 401 -13.17 6.93 5.13
N PHE A 402 -12.37 7.91 5.51
CA PHE A 402 -11.50 8.61 4.57
C PHE A 402 -10.22 7.83 4.19
N GLN A 403 -9.72 6.96 5.05
CA GLN A 403 -8.41 6.33 4.85
C GLN A 403 -8.32 5.38 3.63
N PRO A 404 -9.31 4.55 3.28
CA PRO A 404 -9.24 3.76 2.05
C PRO A 404 -9.07 4.62 0.80
N TYR A 405 -9.85 5.69 0.68
CA TYR A 405 -9.76 6.64 -0.43
C TYR A 405 -8.41 7.37 -0.47
N PHE A 406 -7.95 7.89 0.68
CA PHE A 406 -6.66 8.55 0.81
C PHE A 406 -5.50 7.64 0.37
N THR A 407 -5.54 6.37 0.78
CA THR A 407 -4.52 5.38 0.44
C THR A 407 -4.55 5.02 -1.05
N ALA A 408 -5.73 4.83 -1.60
CA ALA A 408 -5.89 4.43 -3.00
C ALA A 408 -5.47 5.55 -3.97
N THR A 409 -5.87 6.80 -3.71
CA THR A 409 -5.52 7.95 -4.56
C THR A 409 -4.04 8.31 -4.49
N ALA A 410 -3.33 7.97 -3.42
CA ALA A 410 -1.90 8.20 -3.31
C ALA A 410 -1.11 7.50 -4.44
N SER A 411 -1.61 6.38 -4.96
CA SER A 411 -1.03 5.70 -6.12
C SER A 411 -1.10 6.53 -7.41
N ASN A 412 -2.02 7.49 -7.52
CA ASN A 412 -2.10 8.42 -8.65
C ASN A 412 -0.93 9.41 -8.74
N ILE A 413 -0.08 9.47 -7.71
CA ILE A 413 1.17 10.22 -7.68
C ILE A 413 2.36 9.33 -7.28
N GLY A 414 2.17 8.03 -7.39
CA GLY A 414 3.20 7.03 -7.12
C GLY A 414 3.54 6.81 -5.65
N TYR A 415 2.87 7.47 -4.70
CA TYR A 415 3.20 7.41 -3.27
C TYR A 415 2.43 6.28 -2.56
N GLY A 416 2.74 5.03 -2.92
CA GLY A 416 1.96 3.84 -2.53
C GLY A 416 2.22 3.28 -1.13
N TRP A 417 3.37 3.57 -0.50
CA TRP A 417 3.77 2.97 0.79
C TRP A 417 3.41 3.85 1.98
N TRP A 418 2.10 4.01 2.22
CA TRP A 418 1.57 4.74 3.36
C TRP A 418 1.48 3.90 4.63
N SER A 419 1.94 4.48 5.75
CA SER A 419 1.69 4.04 7.12
C SER A 419 0.71 4.99 7.80
N HIS A 420 -0.48 4.49 8.14
CA HIS A 420 -1.47 5.23 8.92
C HIS A 420 -1.34 4.90 10.40
N ASP A 421 -1.90 5.75 11.26
CA ASP A 421 -2.10 5.45 12.68
C ASP A 421 -3.31 4.53 12.83
N ILE A 422 -3.08 3.20 12.74
CA ILE A 422 -4.15 2.23 12.82
C ILE A 422 -4.77 2.22 14.21
N GLY A 423 -6.09 2.46 14.24
CA GLY A 423 -6.87 2.69 15.43
C GLY A 423 -7.06 4.17 15.79
N GLY A 424 -6.46 5.08 14.99
CA GLY A 424 -6.46 6.52 15.21
C GLY A 424 -5.56 6.98 16.35
N HIS A 425 -5.02 8.19 16.25
CA HIS A 425 -4.00 8.69 17.17
C HIS A 425 -4.59 9.31 18.43
N MET A 426 -5.42 10.34 18.30
CA MET A 426 -5.84 11.19 19.41
C MET A 426 -7.33 11.51 19.41
N TRP A 427 -7.76 12.07 20.54
CA TRP A 427 -9.15 12.47 20.81
C TRP A 427 -10.12 11.30 20.63
N GLY A 428 -11.42 11.60 20.42
CA GLY A 428 -12.44 10.56 20.27
C GLY A 428 -12.79 9.86 21.58
N VAL A 429 -13.41 8.70 21.41
CA VAL A 429 -13.82 7.83 22.52
C VAL A 429 -13.46 6.38 22.21
N ARG A 430 -13.41 5.55 23.25
CA ARG A 430 -13.25 4.12 23.03
C ARG A 430 -14.49 3.55 22.31
N ASP A 431 -14.27 2.96 21.17
CA ASP A 431 -15.28 2.21 20.40
C ASP A 431 -14.62 0.92 19.89
N ASP A 432 -15.08 -0.21 20.40
CA ASP A 432 -14.48 -1.52 20.12
C ASP A 432 -14.68 -1.91 18.64
N SER A 433 -15.83 -1.55 18.06
CA SER A 433 -16.09 -1.77 16.64
C SER A 433 -15.17 -0.93 15.75
N LEU A 434 -15.02 0.37 16.05
CA LEU A 434 -14.14 1.28 15.32
C LEU A 434 -12.69 0.78 15.34
N PHE A 435 -12.18 0.40 16.50
CA PHE A 435 -10.85 -0.18 16.63
C PHE A 435 -10.68 -1.42 15.76
N THR A 436 -11.62 -2.35 15.85
CA THR A 436 -11.56 -3.62 15.11
C THR A 436 -11.59 -3.36 13.59
N ARG A 437 -12.51 -2.50 13.10
CA ARG A 437 -12.59 -2.13 11.68
C ARG A 437 -11.32 -1.44 11.19
N TRP A 438 -10.70 -0.63 12.05
CA TRP A 438 -9.42 0.01 11.71
C TRP A 438 -8.26 -0.99 11.61
N VAL A 439 -8.21 -1.98 12.52
CA VAL A 439 -7.24 -3.09 12.43
C VAL A 439 -7.46 -3.88 11.14
N GLN A 440 -8.70 -4.19 10.79
CA GLN A 440 -9.05 -4.88 9.55
C GLN A 440 -8.58 -4.10 8.31
N LEU A 441 -8.83 -2.79 8.24
CA LEU A 441 -8.28 -1.93 7.20
C LEU A 441 -6.74 -1.94 7.21
N GLY A 442 -6.13 -1.87 8.39
CA GLY A 442 -4.68 -1.86 8.55
C GLY A 442 -4.00 -3.07 7.95
N VAL A 443 -4.58 -4.26 8.10
CA VAL A 443 -4.05 -5.51 7.53
C VAL A 443 -4.04 -5.48 6.00
N PHE A 444 -5.04 -4.85 5.39
CA PHE A 444 -5.15 -4.66 3.94
C PHE A 444 -4.74 -3.24 3.50
N SER A 445 -3.86 -2.60 4.25
CA SER A 445 -3.18 -1.35 3.88
C SER A 445 -1.69 -1.61 3.59
N PRO A 446 -0.95 -0.65 3.00
CA PRO A 446 0.45 -0.90 2.64
C PRO A 446 1.32 -1.25 3.84
N ILE A 447 1.24 -0.48 4.92
CA ILE A 447 1.99 -0.72 6.16
C ILE A 447 1.02 -0.84 7.33
N MET A 448 1.16 -1.92 8.10
CA MET A 448 0.33 -2.17 9.29
C MET A 448 1.04 -1.70 10.55
N ARG A 449 0.77 -0.46 10.99
CA ARG A 449 1.35 0.14 12.20
C ARG A 449 0.25 0.55 13.17
N LEU A 450 0.13 -0.15 14.30
CA LEU A 450 -0.68 0.30 15.43
C LEU A 450 0.00 1.52 16.06
N HIS A 451 -0.72 2.63 16.21
CA HIS A 451 -0.19 3.82 16.85
C HIS A 451 -1.24 4.58 17.66
N SER A 452 -0.81 5.29 18.70
CA SER A 452 -1.66 6.14 19.54
C SER A 452 -0.84 7.16 20.33
N THR A 453 -1.53 8.15 20.88
CA THR A 453 -0.97 9.18 21.76
C THR A 453 -0.62 8.68 23.18
N ASN A 454 0.00 9.53 23.98
CA ASN A 454 0.43 9.28 25.35
C ASN A 454 -0.70 9.17 26.39
N ASN A 455 -1.96 9.30 25.98
CA ASN A 455 -3.09 9.12 26.89
C ASN A 455 -3.13 7.67 27.42
N ALA A 456 -3.14 7.48 28.74
CA ALA A 456 -3.12 6.17 29.38
C ALA A 456 -4.29 5.26 28.96
N PHE A 457 -5.43 5.84 28.57
CA PHE A 457 -6.65 5.10 28.21
C PHE A 457 -6.72 4.78 26.70
N ASN A 458 -5.81 5.31 25.89
CA ASN A 458 -5.82 5.18 24.43
C ASN A 458 -4.77 4.17 23.94
N GLY A 459 -4.67 3.01 24.57
CA GLY A 459 -3.81 1.93 24.12
C GLY A 459 -4.44 1.13 22.98
N LYS A 460 -3.61 0.59 22.08
CA LYS A 460 -4.03 -0.25 20.94
C LYS A 460 -3.75 -1.74 21.17
N GLU A 461 -3.36 -2.10 22.37
CA GLU A 461 -3.18 -3.49 22.75
C GLU A 461 -4.54 -4.23 22.68
N PRO A 462 -4.67 -5.33 21.92
CA PRO A 462 -5.97 -6.02 21.72
C PRO A 462 -6.71 -6.37 23.02
N TRP A 463 -6.00 -6.80 24.06
CA TRP A 463 -6.58 -7.16 25.38
C TRP A 463 -7.15 -5.97 26.18
N LYS A 464 -7.04 -4.74 25.69
CA LYS A 464 -7.71 -3.56 26.28
C LYS A 464 -9.12 -3.36 25.78
N TYR A 465 -9.56 -4.12 24.80
CA TYR A 465 -10.89 -4.03 24.17
C TYR A 465 -11.80 -5.17 24.63
N SER A 466 -13.01 -5.25 24.10
CA SER A 466 -13.92 -6.36 24.38
C SER A 466 -13.34 -7.69 23.91
N ARG A 467 -13.83 -8.79 24.45
CA ARG A 467 -13.35 -10.13 24.11
C ARG A 467 -13.45 -10.41 22.60
N ASP A 468 -14.53 -9.97 21.95
CA ASP A 468 -14.74 -10.18 20.52
C ASP A 468 -13.75 -9.32 19.70
N ALA A 469 -13.60 -8.04 20.04
CA ALA A 469 -12.64 -7.15 19.41
C ALA A 469 -11.20 -7.64 19.59
N GLU A 470 -10.85 -8.14 20.77
CA GLU A 470 -9.56 -8.76 21.06
C GLU A 470 -9.30 -9.96 20.13
N ALA A 471 -10.23 -10.91 20.09
CA ALA A 471 -10.09 -12.14 19.31
C ALA A 471 -9.93 -11.82 17.81
N VAL A 472 -10.79 -10.96 17.29
CA VAL A 472 -10.73 -10.56 15.88
C VAL A 472 -9.42 -9.82 15.54
N SER A 473 -9.03 -8.86 16.37
CA SER A 473 -7.80 -8.10 16.14
C SER A 473 -6.56 -8.99 16.15
N LYS A 474 -6.47 -9.96 17.06
CA LYS A 474 -5.39 -10.95 17.11
C LYS A 474 -5.32 -11.77 15.80
N ASN A 475 -6.47 -12.26 15.32
CA ASN A 475 -6.53 -13.04 14.09
C ASN A 475 -6.08 -12.21 12.88
N PHE A 476 -6.50 -10.96 12.79
CA PHE A 476 -6.08 -10.07 11.70
C PHE A 476 -4.58 -9.73 11.76
N LEU A 477 -4.01 -9.51 12.95
CA LEU A 477 -2.56 -9.29 13.09
C LEU A 477 -1.74 -10.53 12.69
N ARG A 478 -2.22 -11.74 13.00
CA ARG A 478 -1.61 -12.99 12.49
C ARG A 478 -1.73 -13.10 10.98
N LEU A 479 -2.91 -12.79 10.43
CA LEU A 479 -3.13 -12.77 8.98
C LEU A 479 -2.17 -11.80 8.28
N ARG A 480 -1.89 -10.62 8.86
CA ARG A 480 -0.91 -9.70 8.28
C ARG A 480 0.47 -10.34 8.12
N LYS A 481 0.95 -11.05 9.14
CA LYS A 481 2.23 -11.77 9.06
C LYS A 481 2.14 -12.90 8.02
N ALA A 482 1.05 -13.63 7.99
CA ALA A 482 0.84 -14.70 7.01
C ALA A 482 0.85 -14.18 5.56
N LEU A 483 0.35 -12.97 5.31
CA LEU A 483 0.36 -12.32 3.99
C LEU A 483 1.74 -11.88 3.49
N VAL A 484 2.80 -11.90 4.30
CA VAL A 484 4.12 -11.35 3.93
C VAL A 484 4.69 -11.95 2.64
N PRO A 485 4.63 -13.25 2.33
CA PRO A 485 5.11 -13.77 1.04
C PRO A 485 4.40 -13.15 -0.17
N TYR A 486 3.08 -13.00 -0.08
CA TYR A 486 2.30 -12.30 -1.09
C TYR A 486 2.68 -10.82 -1.18
N LEU A 487 2.74 -10.11 -0.06
CA LEU A 487 3.09 -8.68 0.01
C LEU A 487 4.50 -8.41 -0.49
N TYR A 488 5.44 -9.31 -0.22
CA TYR A 488 6.81 -9.18 -0.68
C TYR A 488 6.92 -9.35 -2.19
N THR A 489 6.14 -10.26 -2.77
CA THR A 489 5.99 -10.36 -4.22
C THR A 489 5.39 -9.07 -4.81
N MET A 490 4.42 -8.46 -4.15
CA MET A 490 3.86 -7.17 -4.59
C MET A 490 4.88 -6.02 -4.47
N ASN A 491 5.74 -6.05 -3.46
CA ASN A 491 6.86 -5.11 -3.32
C ASN A 491 7.87 -5.25 -4.49
N TYR A 492 8.18 -6.49 -4.88
CA TYR A 492 8.96 -6.78 -6.09
C TYR A 492 8.30 -6.19 -7.34
N LEU A 493 6.99 -6.40 -7.53
CA LEU A 493 6.25 -5.87 -8.68
C LEU A 493 6.15 -4.33 -8.66
N ALA A 494 6.07 -3.72 -7.48
CA ALA A 494 6.08 -2.27 -7.34
C ALA A 494 7.39 -1.67 -7.85
N HIS A 495 8.52 -2.31 -7.57
CA HIS A 495 9.83 -1.88 -8.03
C HIS A 495 10.07 -2.18 -9.52
N VAL A 496 9.88 -3.43 -9.93
CA VAL A 496 10.28 -3.90 -11.28
C VAL A 496 9.25 -3.56 -12.34
N GLU A 497 7.97 -3.71 -12.03
CA GLU A 497 6.86 -3.47 -12.97
C GLU A 497 6.18 -2.10 -12.77
N ARG A 498 6.61 -1.35 -11.74
CA ARG A 498 6.03 -0.05 -11.41
C ARG A 498 4.53 -0.14 -11.10
N ARG A 499 4.14 -1.22 -10.44
CA ARG A 499 2.76 -1.51 -10.06
C ARG A 499 2.58 -1.35 -8.55
N PRO A 500 1.96 -0.29 -8.04
CA PRO A 500 1.67 -0.13 -6.62
C PRO A 500 0.84 -1.28 -6.05
N LEU A 501 1.05 -1.59 -4.76
CA LEU A 501 0.26 -2.59 -4.03
C LEU A 501 -1.23 -2.27 -4.05
N ILE A 502 -1.58 -1.00 -3.82
CA ILE A 502 -2.97 -0.55 -3.81
C ILE A 502 -3.27 0.24 -5.07
N LEU A 503 -4.32 -0.18 -5.78
CA LEU A 503 -4.80 0.50 -6.97
C LEU A 503 -6.32 0.71 -6.89
N PRO A 504 -6.81 1.94 -7.13
CA PRO A 504 -8.23 2.18 -7.36
C PRO A 504 -8.77 1.32 -8.51
N LEU A 505 -10.06 1.02 -8.49
CA LEU A 505 -10.72 0.18 -9.50
C LEU A 505 -10.43 0.61 -10.94
N TYR A 506 -10.38 1.91 -11.21
CA TYR A 506 -10.20 2.46 -12.55
C TYR A 506 -8.83 2.19 -13.18
N TYR A 507 -7.88 1.59 -12.47
CA TYR A 507 -6.62 1.12 -13.05
C TYR A 507 -6.76 -0.25 -13.72
N GLU A 508 -7.63 -1.11 -13.19
CA GLU A 508 -7.81 -2.48 -13.68
C GLU A 508 -9.06 -2.62 -14.54
N GLU A 509 -10.09 -1.86 -14.21
CA GLU A 509 -11.36 -1.91 -14.91
C GLU A 509 -11.46 -0.84 -16.01
N LYS A 510 -12.16 -1.15 -17.10
CA LYS A 510 -12.46 -0.14 -18.11
C LYS A 510 -13.30 0.97 -17.48
N PRO A 511 -12.79 2.20 -17.38
CA PRO A 511 -13.50 3.27 -16.68
C PRO A 511 -14.86 3.62 -17.33
N TRP A 512 -15.87 3.78 -16.48
CA TRP A 512 -17.17 4.38 -16.79
C TRP A 512 -17.52 5.35 -15.65
N GLU A 513 -18.49 6.24 -15.87
CA GLU A 513 -18.69 7.39 -14.97
C GLU A 513 -18.90 7.02 -13.50
N GLY A 514 -19.74 6.01 -13.20
CA GLY A 514 -20.02 5.57 -11.83
C GLY A 514 -18.87 4.81 -11.15
N LEU A 515 -17.89 4.31 -11.90
CA LEU A 515 -16.79 3.53 -11.32
C LEU A 515 -15.94 4.34 -10.33
N TYR A 516 -15.86 5.66 -10.53
CA TYR A 516 -15.09 6.55 -9.66
C TYR A 516 -15.78 6.86 -8.32
N ASP A 517 -16.99 6.38 -8.11
CA ASP A 517 -17.77 6.62 -6.88
C ASP A 517 -17.47 5.55 -5.80
N TYR A 518 -16.86 4.41 -6.16
CA TYR A 518 -16.45 3.33 -5.25
C TYR A 518 -15.11 3.65 -4.57
N LYS A 519 -15.10 4.67 -3.72
CA LYS A 519 -13.87 5.23 -3.12
C LYS A 519 -13.23 4.34 -2.07
N ASN A 520 -14.03 3.54 -1.38
CA ASN A 520 -13.58 2.66 -0.31
C ASN A 520 -13.27 1.24 -0.81
N GLU A 521 -13.12 1.08 -2.11
CA GLU A 521 -12.82 -0.19 -2.75
C GLU A 521 -11.55 -0.07 -3.59
N TYR A 522 -10.67 -1.07 -3.48
CA TYR A 522 -9.39 -1.06 -4.16
C TYR A 522 -8.86 -2.48 -4.38
N TYR A 523 -8.06 -2.64 -5.42
CA TYR A 523 -7.22 -3.82 -5.59
C TYR A 523 -6.07 -3.79 -4.60
N PHE A 524 -5.88 -4.90 -3.89
CA PHE A 524 -4.78 -5.16 -2.99
C PHE A 524 -3.84 -6.19 -3.62
N GLY A 525 -2.83 -5.70 -4.34
CA GLY A 525 -1.97 -6.49 -5.20
C GLY A 525 -2.68 -6.97 -6.47
N THR A 526 -2.33 -8.17 -6.92
CA THR A 526 -2.84 -8.78 -8.16
C THR A 526 -4.04 -9.69 -7.94
N GLU A 527 -4.19 -10.24 -6.73
CA GLU A 527 -5.09 -11.34 -6.45
C GLU A 527 -6.36 -10.95 -5.67
N LEU A 528 -6.33 -9.83 -4.94
CA LEU A 528 -7.39 -9.49 -4.00
C LEU A 528 -8.07 -8.16 -4.34
N LEU A 529 -9.38 -8.12 -4.15
CA LEU A 529 -10.21 -6.92 -4.16
C LEU A 529 -10.74 -6.69 -2.75
N CYS A 530 -10.44 -5.53 -2.17
CA CYS A 530 -10.80 -5.18 -0.80
C CYS A 530 -11.86 -4.08 -0.79
N ALA A 531 -12.91 -4.27 0.00
CA ALA A 531 -13.93 -3.27 0.28
C ALA A 531 -14.11 -3.12 1.80
N PRO A 532 -13.25 -2.36 2.50
CA PRO A 532 -13.31 -2.19 3.94
C PRO A 532 -14.63 -1.61 4.42
N ILE A 533 -15.14 -2.12 5.53
CA ILE A 533 -16.32 -1.55 6.19
C ILE A 533 -15.87 -0.42 7.09
N THR A 534 -16.36 0.78 6.83
CA THR A 534 -15.98 2.04 7.48
C THR A 534 -17.13 2.70 8.24
N GLU A 535 -18.21 1.98 8.45
CA GLU A 535 -19.36 2.40 9.24
C GLU A 535 -19.66 1.42 10.37
N LYS A 536 -20.34 1.91 11.40
CA LYS A 536 -20.73 1.11 12.56
C LYS A 536 -21.78 0.09 12.19
N GLU A 537 -21.73 -1.08 12.86
CA GLU A 537 -22.72 -2.13 12.68
C GLU A 537 -24.14 -1.66 13.03
N ASP A 538 -25.10 -2.08 12.22
CA ASP A 538 -26.52 -1.91 12.52
C ASP A 538 -26.89 -2.68 13.80
N PRO A 539 -27.53 -2.04 14.79
CA PRO A 539 -27.78 -2.67 16.10
C PRO A 539 -28.76 -3.83 16.05
N VAL A 540 -29.57 -3.94 15.00
CA VAL A 540 -30.57 -5.02 14.85
C VAL A 540 -29.96 -6.24 14.19
N SER A 541 -29.23 -6.06 13.09
CA SER A 541 -28.59 -7.17 12.37
C SER A 541 -27.23 -7.56 12.97
N GLY A 542 -26.55 -6.63 13.66
CA GLY A 542 -25.16 -6.80 14.10
C GLY A 542 -24.15 -6.80 12.95
N LEU A 543 -24.50 -6.19 11.80
CA LEU A 543 -23.69 -6.19 10.59
C LEU A 543 -23.31 -4.78 10.19
N GLY A 544 -22.05 -4.60 9.82
CA GLY A 544 -21.59 -3.47 9.02
C GLY A 544 -21.77 -3.77 7.54
N LYS A 545 -21.83 -2.72 6.70
CA LYS A 545 -21.99 -2.89 5.27
C LYS A 545 -21.05 -2.00 4.49
N VAL A 546 -20.84 -2.35 3.24
CA VAL A 546 -20.15 -1.53 2.25
C VAL A 546 -20.79 -1.73 0.88
N LYS A 547 -20.84 -0.65 0.12
CA LYS A 547 -21.25 -0.66 -1.28
C LYS A 547 -20.02 -0.88 -2.14
N ALA A 548 -20.04 -1.91 -2.99
CA ALA A 548 -18.93 -2.30 -3.83
C ALA A 548 -19.38 -2.53 -5.28
N TRP A 549 -18.51 -2.25 -6.23
CA TRP A 549 -18.62 -2.68 -7.63
C TRP A 549 -17.80 -3.94 -7.82
N LEU A 550 -18.45 -5.05 -8.06
CA LEU A 550 -17.77 -6.30 -8.33
C LEU A 550 -17.51 -6.45 -9.83
N PRO A 551 -16.26 -6.41 -10.32
CA PRO A 551 -15.93 -6.57 -11.72
C PRO A 551 -16.42 -7.90 -12.30
N GLU A 552 -16.53 -7.98 -13.65
CA GLU A 552 -16.97 -9.21 -14.31
C GLU A 552 -16.14 -10.42 -13.89
N GLY A 553 -16.81 -11.55 -13.69
CA GLY A 553 -16.22 -12.83 -13.28
C GLY A 553 -16.94 -13.43 -12.09
N ARG A 554 -16.36 -14.51 -11.57
CA ARG A 554 -16.80 -15.18 -10.35
C ARG A 554 -15.78 -14.92 -9.26
N TRP A 555 -16.27 -14.51 -8.11
CA TRP A 555 -15.49 -14.11 -6.97
C TRP A 555 -15.81 -14.98 -5.76
N VAL A 556 -14.85 -15.17 -4.91
CA VAL A 556 -14.98 -15.91 -3.65
C VAL A 556 -14.52 -15.00 -2.51
N ASP A 557 -15.35 -14.88 -1.48
CA ASP A 557 -14.95 -14.16 -0.28
C ASP A 557 -13.88 -14.94 0.48
N PHE A 558 -12.77 -14.27 0.78
CA PHE A 558 -11.61 -14.90 1.42
C PHE A 558 -11.94 -15.48 2.79
N PHE A 559 -12.78 -14.79 3.58
CA PHE A 559 -13.10 -15.19 4.94
C PHE A 559 -14.22 -16.22 5.03
N THR A 560 -15.20 -16.12 4.14
CA THR A 560 -16.44 -16.92 4.28
C THR A 560 -16.59 -18.01 3.22
N GLY A 561 -15.74 -18.03 2.20
CA GLY A 561 -15.87 -18.94 1.05
C GLY A 561 -17.08 -18.65 0.16
N GLU A 562 -17.85 -17.60 0.45
CA GLU A 562 -19.04 -17.23 -0.33
C GLU A 562 -18.70 -16.84 -1.75
N LYS A 563 -19.46 -17.38 -2.70
CA LYS A 563 -19.28 -17.12 -4.13
C LYS A 563 -20.22 -16.00 -4.59
N LEU A 564 -19.65 -15.03 -5.28
CA LEU A 564 -20.33 -13.85 -5.79
C LEU A 564 -20.15 -13.77 -7.31
N THR A 565 -21.21 -13.42 -8.02
CA THR A 565 -21.15 -13.13 -9.46
C THR A 565 -20.95 -11.64 -9.66
N GLY A 566 -19.90 -11.28 -10.39
CA GLY A 566 -19.55 -9.90 -10.71
C GLY A 566 -20.34 -9.29 -11.88
N GLY A 567 -19.84 -8.15 -12.41
CA GLY A 567 -20.49 -7.31 -13.41
C GLY A 567 -21.62 -6.45 -12.82
N ARG A 568 -21.61 -6.21 -11.51
CA ARG A 568 -22.69 -5.48 -10.82
C ARG A 568 -22.26 -4.79 -9.54
N GLU A 569 -23.06 -3.84 -9.11
CA GLU A 569 -22.99 -3.25 -7.78
C GLU A 569 -23.64 -4.18 -6.75
N LEU A 570 -23.03 -4.27 -5.58
CA LEU A 570 -23.52 -5.05 -4.44
C LEU A 570 -23.40 -4.22 -3.15
N GLU A 571 -24.34 -4.41 -2.23
CA GLU A 571 -24.13 -4.10 -0.82
C GLU A 571 -23.69 -5.39 -0.13
N LEU A 572 -22.50 -5.36 0.44
CA LEU A 572 -21.87 -6.49 1.14
C LEU A 572 -21.97 -6.29 2.64
N TYR A 573 -22.45 -7.29 3.36
CA TYR A 573 -22.72 -7.24 4.79
C TYR A 573 -21.82 -8.21 5.54
N ARG A 574 -21.04 -7.71 6.54
CA ARG A 574 -20.19 -8.58 7.36
C ARG A 574 -20.34 -8.23 8.83
N SER A 575 -20.31 -9.27 9.66
CA SER A 575 -20.16 -9.11 11.10
C SER A 575 -18.76 -8.56 11.45
N LEU A 576 -18.51 -8.32 12.73
CA LEU A 576 -17.21 -7.78 13.15
C LEU A 576 -16.04 -8.73 12.87
N GLU A 577 -16.32 -10.03 12.67
CA GLU A 577 -15.29 -11.05 12.43
C GLU A 577 -14.59 -10.93 11.07
N SER A 578 -15.19 -10.21 10.10
CA SER A 578 -14.60 -10.10 8.74
C SER A 578 -14.94 -8.80 8.04
N ILE A 579 -14.26 -8.55 6.93
CA ILE A 579 -14.55 -7.53 5.92
C ILE A 579 -14.60 -8.20 4.55
N PRO A 580 -15.26 -7.60 3.53
CA PRO A 580 -15.18 -8.11 2.18
C PRO A 580 -13.76 -8.02 1.62
N VAL A 581 -13.16 -9.18 1.42
CA VAL A 581 -11.90 -9.40 0.68
C VAL A 581 -12.18 -10.50 -0.31
N LEU A 582 -12.11 -10.19 -1.58
CA LEU A 582 -12.60 -11.05 -2.63
C LEU A 582 -11.46 -11.49 -3.55
N ALA A 583 -11.41 -12.78 -3.85
CA ALA A 583 -10.50 -13.37 -4.82
C ALA A 583 -11.29 -13.91 -6.02
N LYS A 584 -10.76 -13.80 -7.23
CA LYS A 584 -11.39 -14.43 -8.40
C LYS A 584 -11.22 -15.95 -8.34
N GLU A 585 -12.17 -16.71 -8.93
CA GLU A 585 -11.90 -18.11 -9.23
C GLU A 585 -10.64 -18.21 -10.10
N GLY A 586 -9.76 -19.16 -9.80
CA GLY A 586 -8.42 -19.28 -10.39
C GLY A 586 -7.29 -18.63 -9.59
N THR A 587 -7.59 -17.77 -8.63
CA THR A 587 -6.56 -17.15 -7.77
C THR A 587 -5.77 -18.20 -7.00
N ILE A 588 -4.45 -17.98 -6.91
CA ILE A 588 -3.51 -18.74 -6.09
C ILE A 588 -2.82 -17.74 -5.17
N LEU A 589 -3.10 -17.83 -3.86
CA LEU A 589 -2.59 -16.90 -2.85
C LEU A 589 -1.64 -17.62 -1.89
N PRO A 590 -0.32 -17.31 -1.93
CA PRO A 590 0.64 -17.88 -1.01
C PRO A 590 0.67 -17.12 0.32
N LEU A 591 0.60 -17.85 1.43
CA LEU A 591 0.69 -17.35 2.79
C LEU A 591 1.79 -18.08 3.56
N ASP A 592 2.36 -17.41 4.58
CA ASP A 592 3.24 -18.04 5.56
C ASP A 592 2.41 -18.87 6.53
N GLY A 593 2.57 -20.19 6.49
CA GLY A 593 1.84 -21.14 7.33
C GLY A 593 2.42 -21.31 8.74
N ARG A 594 3.49 -20.61 9.11
CA ARG A 594 4.05 -20.65 10.45
C ARG A 594 3.19 -19.89 11.42
N GLU A 595 2.62 -20.59 12.40
CA GLU A 595 1.67 -19.99 13.36
C GLU A 595 2.32 -19.05 14.37
N GLU A 596 3.60 -19.26 14.72
CA GLU A 596 4.27 -18.55 15.80
C GLU A 596 5.51 -17.78 15.32
N GLY A 597 5.89 -16.79 16.13
CA GLY A 597 7.11 -16.02 15.97
C GLY A 597 7.00 -14.83 15.01
N ASN A 598 8.06 -14.03 15.01
CA ASN A 598 8.15 -12.78 14.24
C ASN A 598 8.89 -12.93 12.89
N ALA A 599 9.44 -14.10 12.60
CA ALA A 599 10.20 -14.34 11.38
C ALA A 599 9.33 -14.12 10.13
N VAL A 600 9.89 -13.43 9.15
CA VAL A 600 9.28 -13.11 7.84
C VAL A 600 10.18 -13.48 6.65
N ASP A 601 11.24 -14.28 6.90
CA ASP A 601 12.03 -14.92 5.87
C ASP A 601 11.18 -15.88 5.02
N ALA A 602 11.75 -16.46 3.97
CA ALA A 602 11.07 -17.43 3.13
C ALA A 602 10.59 -18.64 3.98
N PRO A 603 9.26 -18.89 4.09
CA PRO A 603 8.75 -19.86 5.04
C PRO A 603 9.02 -21.30 4.64
N GLU A 604 9.35 -22.15 5.62
CA GLU A 604 9.45 -23.59 5.43
C GLU A 604 8.07 -24.26 5.25
N LEU A 605 7.03 -23.72 5.87
CA LEU A 605 5.64 -24.09 5.66
C LEU A 605 4.91 -22.96 4.95
N MET A 606 4.41 -23.25 3.75
CA MET A 606 3.63 -22.30 2.95
C MET A 606 2.21 -22.83 2.77
N GLU A 607 1.23 -22.00 3.12
CA GLU A 607 -0.15 -22.23 2.75
C GLU A 607 -0.42 -21.69 1.36
N LEU A 608 -1.08 -22.47 0.52
CA LEU A 608 -1.56 -22.04 -0.80
C LEU A 608 -3.09 -22.09 -0.81
N HIS A 609 -3.73 -20.92 -0.80
CA HIS A 609 -5.16 -20.83 -1.01
C HIS A 609 -5.46 -20.83 -2.51
N ILE A 610 -6.09 -21.90 -2.98
CA ILE A 610 -6.43 -22.13 -4.39
C ILE A 610 -7.93 -21.97 -4.56
N PHE A 611 -8.34 -20.91 -5.21
CA PHE A 611 -9.76 -20.59 -5.44
C PHE A 611 -10.25 -21.31 -6.70
N SER A 612 -10.76 -22.52 -6.51
CA SER A 612 -11.17 -23.43 -7.58
C SER A 612 -12.28 -22.89 -8.46
N GLY A 613 -12.25 -23.16 -9.76
CA GLY A 613 -13.33 -22.83 -10.68
C GLY A 613 -12.91 -22.19 -12.01
N ALA A 614 -11.65 -21.78 -12.14
CA ALA A 614 -11.09 -21.22 -13.38
C ALA A 614 -9.59 -21.49 -13.50
N ASP A 615 -9.03 -21.24 -14.68
CA ASP A 615 -7.59 -21.19 -14.88
C ASP A 615 -6.98 -20.02 -14.11
N GLY A 616 -5.77 -20.19 -13.59
CA GLY A 616 -5.05 -19.13 -12.89
C GLY A 616 -3.55 -19.34 -12.84
N SER A 617 -2.83 -18.32 -12.40
CA SER A 617 -1.38 -18.41 -12.19
C SER A 617 -0.89 -17.33 -11.24
N PHE A 618 0.16 -17.64 -10.50
CA PHE A 618 0.88 -16.71 -9.64
C PHE A 618 2.38 -17.00 -9.71
N CYS A 619 3.22 -15.99 -9.63
CA CYS A 619 4.67 -16.15 -9.57
C CYS A 619 5.16 -15.53 -8.25
N LEU A 620 5.58 -16.38 -7.32
CA LEU A 620 6.15 -15.97 -6.04
C LEU A 620 7.59 -15.49 -6.25
N ALA A 621 7.91 -14.31 -5.76
CA ALA A 621 9.24 -13.72 -5.78
C ALA A 621 9.83 -13.68 -4.37
N GLU A 622 11.02 -14.24 -4.20
CA GLU A 622 11.73 -14.34 -2.92
C GLU A 622 13.21 -14.00 -3.12
N ASP A 623 13.88 -13.50 -2.09
CA ASP A 623 15.34 -13.27 -2.07
C ASP A 623 15.96 -13.68 -0.73
N GLU A 624 17.29 -13.70 -0.65
CA GLU A 624 18.01 -14.08 0.57
C GLU A 624 17.94 -13.01 1.66
N HIS A 625 17.75 -11.78 1.34
CA HIS A 625 17.61 -10.54 2.13
C HIS A 625 18.23 -9.33 1.40
N GLU A 626 17.92 -8.20 1.82
CA GLU A 626 18.44 -6.86 2.04
C GLU A 626 19.66 -6.39 1.22
N TYR A 627 19.93 -6.96 0.05
CA TYR A 627 20.87 -6.33 -0.86
C TYR A 627 20.35 -4.92 -1.22
N ALA A 628 21.23 -3.94 -1.14
CA ALA A 628 20.89 -2.55 -1.38
C ALA A 628 20.37 -2.35 -2.82
N ASP A 629 21.10 -2.87 -3.78
CA ASP A 629 20.75 -2.78 -5.18
C ASP A 629 19.96 -4.01 -5.64
N PHE A 630 18.92 -3.78 -6.43
CA PHE A 630 18.20 -4.85 -7.10
C PHE A 630 19.09 -5.52 -8.15
N GLN A 631 19.37 -6.80 -7.94
CA GLN A 631 19.97 -7.68 -8.94
C GLN A 631 19.02 -8.85 -9.17
N LYS A 632 18.61 -9.08 -10.42
CA LYS A 632 17.65 -10.14 -10.73
C LYS A 632 18.18 -11.53 -10.34
N GLU A 633 19.48 -11.71 -10.38
CA GLU A 633 20.19 -12.95 -10.03
C GLU A 633 20.10 -13.30 -8.55
N ASP A 634 19.79 -12.34 -7.67
CA ASP A 634 19.63 -12.56 -6.24
C ASP A 634 18.24 -13.11 -5.88
N TRP A 635 17.33 -13.12 -6.84
CA TRP A 635 15.93 -13.52 -6.64
C TRP A 635 15.67 -14.94 -7.10
N ALA A 636 14.77 -15.61 -6.38
CA ALA A 636 14.16 -16.87 -6.73
C ALA A 636 12.70 -16.68 -7.13
N PHE A 637 12.29 -17.41 -8.14
CA PHE A 637 10.92 -17.37 -8.64
C PHE A 637 10.30 -18.76 -8.63
N THR A 638 9.15 -18.91 -7.98
CA THR A 638 8.35 -20.13 -8.00
C THR A 638 7.03 -19.87 -8.71
N GLY A 639 6.84 -20.48 -9.87
CA GLY A 639 5.61 -20.35 -10.65
C GLY A 639 4.54 -21.34 -10.18
N PHE A 640 3.33 -20.86 -9.96
CA PHE A 640 2.14 -21.67 -9.72
C PHE A 640 1.19 -21.48 -10.89
N SER A 641 0.60 -22.56 -11.40
CA SER A 641 -0.46 -22.49 -12.41
C SER A 641 -1.54 -23.51 -12.16
N LEU A 642 -2.80 -23.07 -12.29
CA LEU A 642 -3.99 -23.91 -12.18
C LEU A 642 -4.66 -24.02 -13.53
N ARG A 643 -4.98 -25.25 -13.96
CA ARG A 643 -5.79 -25.52 -15.13
C ARG A 643 -7.09 -26.17 -14.71
N HIS A 644 -8.20 -25.60 -15.16
CA HIS A 644 -9.55 -26.00 -14.85
C HIS A 644 -10.24 -26.63 -16.08
N THR A 645 -10.87 -27.77 -15.92
CA THR A 645 -11.73 -28.40 -16.96
C THR A 645 -12.95 -29.01 -16.33
N SER A 646 -14.12 -28.82 -16.95
CA SER A 646 -15.38 -29.39 -16.51
C SER A 646 -16.01 -30.20 -17.64
N ARG A 647 -16.36 -31.48 -17.41
CA ARG A 647 -17.05 -32.34 -18.38
C ARG A 647 -18.00 -33.29 -17.67
N GLY A 648 -19.29 -33.26 -18.07
CA GLY A 648 -20.27 -34.25 -17.66
C GLY A 648 -20.52 -34.26 -16.14
N GLY A 649 -20.44 -33.13 -15.46
CA GLY A 649 -20.63 -33.03 -14.01
C GLY A 649 -19.39 -33.37 -13.18
N LEU A 650 -18.27 -33.72 -13.81
CA LEU A 650 -16.97 -33.89 -13.17
C LEU A 650 -16.07 -32.71 -13.50
N VAL A 651 -15.45 -32.13 -12.47
CA VAL A 651 -14.42 -31.10 -12.60
C VAL A 651 -13.06 -31.75 -12.38
N GLU A 652 -12.11 -31.45 -13.25
CA GLU A 652 -10.70 -31.77 -13.07
C GLU A 652 -9.89 -30.49 -13.02
N GLU A 653 -9.08 -30.35 -11.99
CA GLU A 653 -8.09 -29.29 -11.85
C GLU A 653 -6.69 -29.85 -11.74
N VAL A 654 -5.74 -29.15 -12.37
CA VAL A 654 -4.32 -29.50 -12.36
C VAL A 654 -3.54 -28.30 -11.88
N LEU A 655 -3.01 -28.40 -10.65
CA LEU A 655 -2.07 -27.44 -10.11
C LEU A 655 -0.66 -27.87 -10.49
N HIS A 656 0.08 -26.98 -11.09
CA HIS A 656 1.50 -27.15 -11.38
C HIS A 656 2.31 -26.14 -10.60
N ILE A 657 3.30 -26.61 -9.83
CA ILE A 657 4.32 -25.81 -9.17
C ILE A 657 5.61 -26.01 -9.98
N SER A 658 6.15 -24.95 -10.57
CA SER A 658 7.36 -25.04 -11.39
C SER A 658 8.60 -25.29 -10.53
N PRO A 659 9.67 -25.86 -11.09
CA PRO A 659 10.99 -25.75 -10.47
C PRO A 659 11.33 -24.30 -10.18
N VAL A 660 12.16 -24.06 -9.16
CA VAL A 660 12.63 -22.72 -8.82
C VAL A 660 13.51 -22.18 -9.95
N GLU A 661 13.26 -20.95 -10.35
CA GLU A 661 14.13 -20.22 -11.28
C GLU A 661 14.92 -19.15 -10.50
N GLY A 662 16.24 -19.05 -10.73
CA GLY A 662 17.11 -18.06 -10.11
C GLY A 662 17.88 -18.56 -8.89
N ASN A 663 17.94 -17.78 -7.81
CA ASN A 663 18.77 -18.07 -6.64
C ASN A 663 18.12 -19.08 -5.69
N GLU A 664 18.50 -20.34 -5.79
CA GLU A 664 18.00 -21.41 -4.91
C GLU A 664 18.31 -21.17 -3.40
N ASN A 665 19.33 -20.35 -3.06
CA ASN A 665 19.67 -20.06 -1.67
C ASN A 665 18.65 -19.14 -0.98
N ALA A 666 17.83 -18.44 -1.75
CA ALA A 666 16.74 -17.62 -1.23
C ALA A 666 15.60 -18.42 -0.58
N LEU A 667 15.63 -19.72 -0.70
CA LEU A 667 14.59 -20.65 -0.25
C LEU A 667 15.07 -21.52 0.93
N PRO A 668 14.13 -22.01 1.76
CA PRO A 668 14.44 -23.06 2.70
C PRO A 668 14.88 -24.32 1.92
N LYS A 669 15.75 -25.17 2.52
CA LYS A 669 16.24 -26.39 1.89
C LYS A 669 15.12 -27.36 1.46
N GLU A 670 14.06 -27.36 2.22
CA GLU A 670 12.83 -28.11 1.95
C GLU A 670 11.66 -27.24 2.33
N ARG A 671 10.63 -27.19 1.49
CA ARG A 671 9.37 -26.47 1.73
C ARG A 671 8.22 -27.45 1.79
N LEU A 672 7.36 -27.29 2.78
CA LEU A 672 6.08 -27.96 2.90
C LEU A 672 5.00 -27.06 2.33
N PHE A 673 4.06 -27.63 1.58
CA PHE A 673 2.88 -26.93 1.12
C PHE A 673 1.64 -27.52 1.79
N LEU A 674 0.84 -26.66 2.43
CA LEU A 674 -0.51 -26.92 2.87
C LEU A 674 -1.46 -26.23 1.91
N LEU A 675 -2.22 -27.01 1.15
CA LEU A 675 -3.15 -26.46 0.17
C LEU A 675 -4.54 -26.32 0.79
N HIS A 676 -5.15 -25.16 0.61
CA HIS A 676 -6.55 -24.86 0.90
C HIS A 676 -7.30 -24.86 -0.43
N LEU A 677 -7.91 -25.97 -0.81
CA LEU A 677 -8.72 -26.06 -2.03
C LEU A 677 -10.09 -25.41 -1.78
N ARG A 678 -10.15 -24.10 -2.05
CA ARG A 678 -11.34 -23.27 -1.80
C ARG A 678 -12.47 -23.63 -2.76
N GLY A 679 -13.66 -23.90 -2.22
CA GLY A 679 -14.81 -24.33 -2.99
C GLY A 679 -14.83 -25.84 -3.33
N VAL A 680 -14.01 -26.66 -2.66
CA VAL A 680 -13.94 -28.11 -2.82
C VAL A 680 -14.16 -28.76 -1.45
N SER A 681 -15.17 -29.64 -1.34
CA SER A 681 -15.47 -30.33 -0.07
C SER A 681 -15.04 -31.80 -0.06
N SER A 682 -14.92 -32.43 -1.25
CA SER A 682 -14.51 -33.84 -1.37
C SER A 682 -13.93 -34.12 -2.75
N LEU A 683 -13.08 -35.14 -2.86
CA LEU A 683 -12.42 -35.51 -4.09
C LEU A 683 -12.93 -36.85 -4.62
N GLU A 684 -13.06 -36.94 -5.95
CA GLU A 684 -13.36 -38.19 -6.70
C GLU A 684 -12.09 -38.88 -7.25
N GLY A 685 -10.96 -38.15 -7.23
CA GLY A 685 -9.65 -38.63 -7.64
C GLY A 685 -8.57 -37.66 -7.31
N LEU A 686 -7.36 -38.17 -6.99
CA LEU A 686 -6.20 -37.42 -6.60
C LEU A 686 -4.94 -38.14 -7.05
N SER A 687 -4.02 -37.40 -7.66
CA SER A 687 -2.67 -37.90 -7.98
C SER A 687 -1.66 -36.74 -7.91
N LEU A 688 -0.47 -37.04 -7.43
CA LEU A 688 0.64 -36.09 -7.31
C LEU A 688 1.87 -36.71 -7.98
N THR A 689 2.56 -35.93 -8.79
CA THR A 689 3.88 -36.30 -9.30
C THR A 689 4.90 -35.23 -8.97
N TYR A 690 6.11 -35.64 -8.63
CA TYR A 690 7.30 -34.83 -8.50
C TYR A 690 8.28 -35.27 -9.59
N GLY A 691 8.47 -34.46 -10.62
CA GLY A 691 9.04 -34.90 -11.87
C GLY A 691 8.24 -36.09 -12.44
N ASP A 692 8.91 -37.22 -12.67
CA ASP A 692 8.29 -38.47 -13.15
C ASP A 692 7.85 -39.43 -12.02
N THR A 693 8.03 -39.04 -10.75
CA THR A 693 7.78 -39.92 -9.60
C THR A 693 6.42 -39.62 -9.00
N GLU A 694 5.56 -40.62 -8.88
CA GLU A 694 4.29 -40.51 -8.17
C GLU A 694 4.51 -40.54 -6.65
N LEU A 695 3.92 -39.59 -5.93
CA LEU A 695 4.03 -39.43 -4.49
C LEU A 695 2.65 -39.45 -3.81
N PRO A 696 2.58 -39.89 -2.54
CA PRO A 696 1.34 -39.81 -1.78
C PRO A 696 1.01 -38.36 -1.42
N VAL A 697 -0.29 -38.05 -1.32
CA VAL A 697 -0.84 -36.79 -0.79
C VAL A 697 -1.69 -37.12 0.42
N GLU A 698 -1.51 -36.37 1.50
CA GLU A 698 -2.36 -36.48 2.67
C GLU A 698 -3.58 -35.57 2.49
N ILE A 699 -4.77 -36.15 2.61
CA ILE A 699 -6.04 -35.43 2.61
C ILE A 699 -6.36 -35.09 4.06
N GLY A 700 -6.41 -33.81 4.38
CA GLY A 700 -6.75 -33.27 5.68
C GLY A 700 -8.27 -33.10 5.85
N GLU A 701 -8.65 -32.25 6.79
CA GLU A 701 -10.04 -31.92 7.08
C GLU A 701 -10.65 -30.93 6.09
N TYR A 702 -11.97 -30.91 6.05
CA TYR A 702 -12.71 -29.86 5.36
C TYR A 702 -13.06 -28.73 6.35
N LEU A 703 -12.61 -27.54 6.05
CA LEU A 703 -12.88 -26.32 6.82
C LEU A 703 -14.15 -25.66 6.29
N GLU A 704 -15.27 -25.83 7.03
CA GLU A 704 -16.58 -25.32 6.61
C GLU A 704 -16.63 -23.79 6.56
N GLU A 705 -15.92 -23.11 7.46
CA GLU A 705 -15.91 -21.64 7.53
C GLU A 705 -15.23 -20.99 6.33
N GLU A 706 -14.29 -21.68 5.71
CA GLU A 706 -13.53 -21.21 4.56
C GLU A 706 -14.00 -21.85 3.24
N ASP A 707 -14.92 -22.83 3.29
CA ASP A 707 -15.25 -23.72 2.17
C ASP A 707 -13.98 -24.31 1.53
N ALA A 708 -13.11 -24.94 2.32
CA ALA A 708 -11.82 -25.42 1.88
C ALA A 708 -11.50 -26.85 2.32
N LEU A 709 -11.06 -27.71 1.39
CA LEU A 709 -10.46 -29.00 1.69
C LEU A 709 -8.95 -28.85 1.82
N LEU A 710 -8.38 -29.34 2.92
CA LEU A 710 -6.95 -29.30 3.14
C LEU A 710 -6.23 -30.48 2.48
N LEU A 711 -5.08 -30.19 1.85
CA LEU A 711 -4.15 -31.20 1.34
C LEU A 711 -2.73 -30.87 1.79
N SER A 712 -1.99 -31.84 2.35
CA SER A 712 -0.58 -31.67 2.68
C SER A 712 0.27 -32.35 1.60
N LEU A 713 1.18 -31.60 0.99
CA LEU A 713 2.13 -32.15 0.02
C LEU A 713 3.41 -32.62 0.71
N PRO A 714 4.12 -33.61 0.15
CA PRO A 714 5.44 -33.98 0.60
C PRO A 714 6.44 -32.81 0.51
N ALA A 715 7.52 -32.91 1.28
CA ALA A 715 8.59 -31.92 1.24
C ALA A 715 9.15 -31.74 -0.18
N TRP A 716 9.36 -30.48 -0.56
CA TRP A 716 9.81 -30.07 -1.88
C TRP A 716 11.13 -29.30 -1.78
N ASP A 717 12.13 -29.69 -2.58
CA ASP A 717 13.46 -29.08 -2.59
C ASP A 717 13.70 -28.06 -3.72
N GLY A 718 12.64 -27.71 -4.46
CA GLY A 718 12.70 -26.70 -5.53
C GLY A 718 13.27 -27.17 -6.88
N LYS A 719 13.83 -28.37 -6.99
CA LYS A 719 14.60 -28.77 -8.18
C LYS A 719 13.74 -29.26 -9.34
N GLU A 720 12.67 -29.96 -9.03
CA GLU A 720 11.74 -30.47 -10.03
C GLU A 720 10.33 -29.96 -9.75
N GLY A 721 9.51 -29.91 -10.79
CA GLY A 721 8.15 -29.43 -10.68
C GLY A 721 7.23 -30.45 -10.00
N ILE A 722 6.25 -29.94 -9.29
CA ILE A 722 5.11 -30.70 -8.75
C ILE A 722 3.93 -30.57 -9.70
N CYS A 723 3.26 -31.68 -9.99
CA CYS A 723 1.98 -31.70 -10.70
C CYS A 723 0.94 -32.43 -9.85
N LEU A 724 0.01 -31.67 -9.30
CA LEU A 724 -1.13 -32.18 -8.53
C LEU A 724 -2.37 -32.16 -9.42
N ARG A 725 -2.97 -33.32 -9.63
CA ARG A 725 -4.24 -33.47 -10.34
C ARG A 725 -5.31 -33.95 -9.37
N TYR A 726 -6.42 -33.25 -9.30
CA TYR A 726 -7.56 -33.63 -8.49
C TYR A 726 -8.87 -33.47 -9.23
N ARG A 727 -9.87 -34.27 -8.82
CA ARG A 727 -11.19 -34.29 -9.44
C ARG A 727 -12.26 -34.22 -8.36
N TYR A 728 -13.33 -33.49 -8.65
CA TYR A 728 -14.48 -33.40 -7.77
C TYR A 728 -15.78 -33.31 -8.55
N SER A 729 -16.89 -33.72 -7.89
CA SER A 729 -18.23 -33.69 -8.48
C SER A 729 -18.81 -32.27 -8.42
N GLN A 730 -19.31 -31.79 -9.57
CA GLN A 730 -20.03 -30.52 -9.63
C GLN A 730 -21.34 -30.58 -8.80
N GLU A 731 -22.05 -31.70 -8.83
CA GLU A 731 -23.27 -31.91 -8.07
C GLU A 731 -23.01 -31.83 -6.57
N LYS A 732 -21.96 -32.50 -6.05
CA LYS A 732 -21.59 -32.42 -4.63
C LYS A 732 -21.15 -31.01 -4.22
N ARG A 733 -20.47 -30.30 -5.11
CA ARG A 733 -20.10 -28.89 -4.91
C ARG A 733 -21.35 -28.03 -4.74
N GLU A 734 -22.34 -28.15 -5.62
CA GLU A 734 -23.61 -27.44 -5.57
C GLU A 734 -24.43 -27.78 -4.31
N GLU A 735 -24.45 -29.05 -3.91
CA GLU A 735 -25.07 -29.49 -2.65
C GLU A 735 -24.41 -28.85 -1.42
N GLN A 736 -23.07 -28.76 -1.44
CA GLN A 736 -22.32 -28.12 -0.35
C GLN A 736 -22.54 -26.61 -0.32
N GLU A 737 -22.57 -25.94 -1.47
CA GLU A 737 -22.89 -24.52 -1.57
C GLU A 737 -24.29 -24.20 -0.97
N LEU A 738 -25.28 -25.03 -1.24
CA LEU A 738 -26.61 -24.88 -0.63
C LEU A 738 -26.59 -25.05 0.89
N LYS A 739 -25.85 -26.04 1.39
CA LYS A 739 -25.67 -26.23 2.83
C LYS A 739 -24.97 -25.04 3.52
N LEU A 740 -23.94 -24.51 2.90
CA LEU A 740 -23.23 -23.32 3.41
C LEU A 740 -24.14 -22.08 3.39
N LEU A 741 -24.96 -21.92 2.34
CA LEU A 741 -25.97 -20.87 2.28
C LEU A 741 -26.98 -20.98 3.42
N GLU A 742 -27.53 -22.19 3.68
CA GLU A 742 -28.44 -22.43 4.79
C GLU A 742 -27.81 -22.08 6.14
N ASN A 743 -26.58 -22.52 6.37
CA ASN A 743 -25.82 -22.22 7.59
C ASN A 743 -25.55 -20.72 7.74
N ARG A 744 -25.18 -20.05 6.65
CA ARG A 744 -24.99 -18.60 6.66
C ARG A 744 -26.28 -17.86 7.03
N ILE A 745 -27.38 -18.20 6.41
CA ILE A 745 -28.66 -17.57 6.72
C ILE A 745 -29.08 -17.86 8.16
N PHE A 746 -28.82 -19.07 8.67
CA PHE A 746 -29.08 -19.40 10.07
C PHE A 746 -28.24 -18.48 10.99
N LYS A 747 -26.93 -18.33 10.77
CA LYS A 747 -26.05 -17.45 11.55
C LYS A 747 -26.50 -15.98 11.50
N LEU A 748 -26.93 -15.48 10.33
CA LEU A 748 -27.50 -14.13 10.19
C LEU A 748 -28.76 -13.94 11.04
N LEU A 749 -29.68 -14.91 11.02
CA LEU A 749 -30.93 -14.88 11.82
C LEU A 749 -30.62 -15.06 13.31
N GLU A 750 -29.69 -15.94 13.69
CA GLU A 750 -29.29 -16.18 15.06
C GLU A 750 -28.78 -14.89 15.70
N ARG A 751 -27.92 -14.17 15.03
CA ARG A 751 -27.31 -12.89 15.46
C ARG A 751 -28.33 -11.77 15.60
N ALA A 752 -29.28 -11.69 14.68
CA ALA A 752 -30.21 -10.56 14.56
C ALA A 752 -31.10 -10.38 15.82
N GLN A 753 -31.28 -9.13 16.24
CA GLN A 753 -32.10 -8.74 17.38
C GLN A 753 -33.57 -8.51 16.94
N ILE A 754 -34.20 -9.56 16.43
CA ILE A 754 -35.62 -9.62 16.04
C ILE A 754 -36.32 -10.73 16.81
N SER A 755 -37.68 -10.79 16.81
CA SER A 755 -38.40 -11.80 17.53
C SER A 755 -38.13 -13.22 17.03
N TYR A 756 -38.15 -14.20 17.91
CA TYR A 756 -37.98 -15.62 17.54
C TYR A 756 -39.01 -16.07 16.50
N ASP A 757 -40.26 -15.61 16.62
CA ASP A 757 -41.31 -15.92 15.64
C ASP A 757 -40.99 -15.35 14.26
N GLU A 758 -40.38 -14.17 14.18
CA GLU A 758 -39.91 -13.59 12.89
C GLU A 758 -38.77 -14.40 12.30
N LYS A 759 -37.75 -14.76 13.13
CA LYS A 759 -36.66 -15.65 12.71
C LYS A 759 -37.19 -16.94 12.13
N THR A 760 -38.12 -17.58 12.84
CA THR A 760 -38.75 -18.86 12.43
C THR A 760 -39.50 -18.72 11.10
N ARG A 761 -40.28 -17.62 10.93
CA ARG A 761 -40.99 -17.36 9.66
C ARG A 761 -40.07 -17.10 8.49
N ILE A 762 -38.95 -16.43 8.70
CA ILE A 762 -37.96 -16.19 7.65
C ILE A 762 -37.24 -17.50 7.34
N TYR A 763 -36.79 -18.24 8.34
CA TYR A 763 -36.09 -19.50 8.18
C TYR A 763 -36.94 -20.56 7.44
N ALA A 764 -38.22 -20.64 7.74
CA ALA A 764 -39.14 -21.53 7.03
C ALA A 764 -39.25 -21.26 5.51
N CYS A 765 -38.86 -20.09 5.03
CA CYS A 765 -38.80 -19.83 3.57
C CYS A 765 -37.68 -20.64 2.90
N LEU A 766 -36.66 -21.04 3.67
CA LEU A 766 -35.48 -21.75 3.17
C LEU A 766 -35.71 -23.25 2.97
N GLU A 767 -36.73 -23.83 3.61
CA GLU A 767 -37.12 -25.23 3.37
C GLU A 767 -37.43 -25.53 1.89
N ASP A 768 -37.66 -24.45 1.15
CA ASP A 768 -37.93 -24.48 -0.31
C ASP A 768 -36.68 -24.20 -1.17
N LEU A 769 -35.49 -24.01 -0.55
CA LEU A 769 -34.23 -23.87 -1.28
C LEU A 769 -34.01 -25.09 -2.18
N GLY A 770 -33.66 -24.88 -3.43
CA GLY A 770 -33.55 -25.94 -4.44
C GLY A 770 -34.88 -26.44 -5.03
N LYS A 771 -36.04 -26.03 -4.47
CA LYS A 771 -37.38 -26.41 -4.98
C LYS A 771 -38.10 -25.24 -5.64
N LYS A 772 -37.91 -24.03 -5.15
CA LYS A 772 -38.49 -22.78 -5.67
C LYS A 772 -37.44 -21.93 -6.33
N SER A 773 -37.88 -21.04 -7.22
CA SER A 773 -36.95 -20.05 -7.76
C SER A 773 -36.47 -19.10 -6.66
N ARG A 774 -35.23 -18.66 -6.76
CA ARG A 774 -34.64 -17.67 -5.81
C ARG A 774 -35.45 -16.39 -5.72
N ALA A 775 -36.03 -15.93 -6.84
CA ALA A 775 -36.90 -14.77 -6.86
C ALA A 775 -38.12 -14.95 -5.94
N GLU A 776 -38.71 -16.15 -5.89
CA GLU A 776 -39.87 -16.45 -5.01
C GLU A 776 -39.43 -16.46 -3.54
N ILE A 777 -38.22 -17.02 -3.24
CA ILE A 777 -37.68 -17.05 -1.87
C ILE A 777 -37.30 -15.63 -1.43
N LEU A 778 -36.63 -14.84 -2.29
CA LEU A 778 -36.31 -13.44 -2.04
C LEU A 778 -37.57 -12.62 -1.76
N GLY A 779 -38.65 -12.79 -2.56
CA GLY A 779 -39.94 -12.13 -2.31
C GLY A 779 -40.55 -12.50 -0.98
N ALA A 780 -40.47 -13.77 -0.58
CA ALA A 780 -40.96 -14.25 0.71
C ALA A 780 -40.15 -13.69 1.89
N VAL A 781 -38.80 -13.69 1.79
CA VAL A 781 -37.88 -13.10 2.80
C VAL A 781 -38.14 -11.61 2.90
N TYR A 782 -38.22 -10.90 1.76
CA TYR A 782 -38.43 -9.47 1.72
C TYR A 782 -39.72 -9.06 2.43
N SER A 783 -40.81 -9.82 2.26
CA SER A 783 -42.08 -9.56 2.89
C SER A 783 -42.17 -9.87 4.39
N ARG A 784 -41.28 -10.71 4.90
CA ARG A 784 -41.31 -11.22 6.28
C ARG A 784 -40.25 -10.63 7.21
N CYS A 785 -39.19 -10.03 6.67
CA CYS A 785 -38.10 -9.41 7.43
C CYS A 785 -38.38 -7.93 7.67
N SER A 786 -38.49 -7.55 8.94
CA SER A 786 -38.76 -6.15 9.35
C SER A 786 -37.52 -5.26 9.32
N SER A 787 -36.34 -5.80 9.56
CA SER A 787 -35.08 -5.07 9.55
C SER A 787 -34.55 -4.91 8.11
N GLU A 788 -34.25 -3.65 7.73
CA GLU A 788 -33.69 -3.34 6.41
C GLU A 788 -32.29 -3.92 6.23
N SER A 789 -31.42 -3.76 7.22
CA SER A 789 -30.04 -4.26 7.19
C SER A 789 -30.02 -5.79 7.12
N LEU A 790 -30.79 -6.50 7.98
CA LEU A 790 -30.89 -7.95 7.93
C LEU A 790 -31.43 -8.44 6.59
N ARG A 791 -32.45 -7.76 6.06
CA ARG A 791 -33.04 -8.07 4.77
C ARG A 791 -32.01 -7.91 3.64
N GLY A 792 -31.18 -6.84 3.67
CA GLY A 792 -30.09 -6.64 2.73
C GLY A 792 -29.08 -7.79 2.76
N ALA A 793 -28.65 -8.21 3.96
CA ALA A 793 -27.74 -9.34 4.12
C ALA A 793 -28.33 -10.68 3.64
N LEU A 794 -29.62 -10.92 3.87
CA LEU A 794 -30.31 -12.12 3.36
C LEU A 794 -30.44 -12.09 1.83
N VAL A 795 -30.66 -10.89 1.25
CA VAL A 795 -30.68 -10.71 -0.21
C VAL A 795 -29.29 -10.94 -0.80
N GLU A 796 -28.23 -10.41 -0.17
CA GLU A 796 -26.85 -10.68 -0.56
C GLU A 796 -26.60 -12.18 -0.62
N ALA A 797 -26.83 -12.89 0.51
CA ALA A 797 -26.61 -14.33 0.62
C ALA A 797 -27.38 -15.13 -0.44
N LEU A 798 -28.68 -14.85 -0.61
CA LEU A 798 -29.52 -15.51 -1.61
C LEU A 798 -29.19 -15.17 -3.05
N SER A 799 -28.54 -14.03 -3.32
CA SER A 799 -28.14 -13.58 -4.67
C SER A 799 -26.72 -13.98 -5.02
N ALA A 800 -25.95 -14.46 -4.06
CA ALA A 800 -24.52 -14.69 -4.17
C ALA A 800 -24.18 -15.84 -5.08
N SER A 801 -24.77 -17.00 -4.88
CA SER A 801 -24.46 -18.18 -5.66
C SER A 801 -25.22 -18.27 -6.98
N GLY A 802 -24.55 -18.62 -8.04
CA GLY A 802 -25.13 -18.83 -9.37
C GLY A 802 -25.89 -20.19 -9.57
N VAL A 803 -26.25 -20.89 -8.46
CA VAL A 803 -26.99 -22.19 -8.54
C VAL A 803 -28.48 -21.95 -8.71
#